data_af6aaa4c09fdd81172a93794122ccb22
#
_entry.id   af6aaa4c09fdd81172a93794122ccb22
#
_cell.length_a   1.000
_cell.length_b   1.000
_cell.length_c   1.000
_cell.angle_alpha   90.00
_cell.angle_beta   90.00
_cell.angle_gamma   90.00
#
_symmetry.space_group_name_H-M   'P 1'
#
loop_
_entity.id
_entity.type
_entity.pdbx_description
1 polymer ?
#
loop_
_entity_poly.entity_id
_entity_poly.type
_entity_poly.pdbx_seq_one_letter_code
_entity_poly.pdbx_strand_id
1 'polypeptide(L)'
;MRMTEKNNNGPLTGKKSGPASLLLPFAITLGGVLFLPQMLLSEGRGLGFSNSFLSVAVFLLAFPAVRHAVERMLSETGAAGKVKGVLTLLLAFGFVLACTLGSRLEADGYLLLTDWRLWLSLPFLTLFFAALLERLYGLLEERMAGDGVKAAGGARAEEQEGAAVRKAGLFSRWENLPVGKRRLLVFLFFLIVWGIVLLAVWPGFFVYDAQEEFNQVAQRRFTTHHPLLHVLLLGGIISAGNKLFGSYNAGIACYMIFQMTVLAACFTWVVDFLRKKDAPLWLRVAGTLYFAFFPVIQMYVLCSAKDTLYSAAMLAVILLLVQMAEEREAFFSTKKNVAALAGALCLMALMRHNGLYILILLIPAMAALAGRKQWMRAALAGLCALILTLGVSAGLKTVFHAEDSENQEMLTVPIQQLARTWTLSPEVFTEEEEEVLFSFLPREALKRYTPKLSDNVKISFNNAAYAQDSSAFWRLWLSIGGKAPASYLNAWLLTSYGFWYPDAVLDGYQGNTVFTFTYGESSYFGYETELPGQRHSFIPWLDALFEKMSLELFQQRVPVVSMLFSPGFLFWVYAAGIVFLVRCGRFRQAAAFLPAGLNWLTVLLGPTSLVRYVLIFWFALPVLALVVSRGKLCYTEEAPI
;
A
#
# COMPACT_ATOMS: atom_id res chain seq x y z
N MET A 1 36.93 -2.86 -51.44
CA MET A 1 35.85 -1.90 -51.73
C MET A 1 35.23 -1.53 -50.38
N ARG A 2 35.66 -0.39 -49.79
CA ARG A 2 35.23 0.09 -48.47
C ARG A 2 33.97 0.94 -48.66
N MET A 3 32.84 0.50 -48.15
CA MET A 3 31.66 1.36 -48.01
C MET A 3 31.73 2.08 -46.66
N THR A 4 31.84 3.38 -46.72
CA THR A 4 31.76 4.31 -45.58
C THR A 4 30.29 4.57 -45.26
N GLU A 5 29.82 4.03 -44.15
CA GLU A 5 28.51 4.46 -43.56
C GLU A 5 28.65 5.86 -42.97
N LYS A 6 27.91 6.78 -43.54
CA LYS A 6 27.72 8.14 -43.02
C LYS A 6 26.83 8.10 -41.78
N ASN A 7 27.46 8.34 -40.64
CA ASN A 7 26.76 8.64 -39.38
C ASN A 7 26.11 10.03 -39.53
N ASN A 8 24.78 10.05 -39.68
CA ASN A 8 23.97 11.28 -39.78
C ASN A 8 23.34 11.59 -38.40
N ASN A 9 24.17 11.92 -37.42
CA ASN A 9 23.74 12.54 -36.17
C ASN A 9 23.94 14.07 -36.28
N GLY A 10 23.12 14.71 -37.11
CA GLY A 10 22.95 16.15 -37.08
C GLY A 10 22.06 16.57 -35.90
N PRO A 11 22.30 17.73 -35.24
CA PRO A 11 21.43 18.23 -34.21
C PRO A 11 20.03 18.45 -34.77
N LEU A 12 18.98 18.04 -34.00
CA LEU A 12 17.58 18.27 -34.32
C LEU A 12 17.35 19.78 -34.53
N THR A 13 17.49 20.23 -35.77
CA THR A 13 17.17 21.59 -36.20
C THR A 13 15.67 21.78 -36.00
N GLY A 14 15.31 22.70 -35.10
CA GLY A 14 13.95 23.06 -34.76
C GLY A 14 13.07 23.30 -35.97
N LYS A 15 12.19 22.36 -36.27
CA LYS A 15 10.98 22.66 -37.04
C LYS A 15 10.27 23.74 -36.25
N LYS A 16 10.19 24.99 -36.80
CA LYS A 16 9.34 26.05 -36.26
C LYS A 16 7.95 25.46 -36.13
N SER A 17 7.53 25.20 -34.88
CA SER A 17 6.17 24.76 -34.60
C SER A 17 5.19 25.84 -35.05
N GLY A 18 4.39 25.56 -36.07
CA GLY A 18 3.35 26.45 -36.51
C GLY A 18 2.27 26.63 -35.42
N PRO A 19 1.41 27.62 -35.47
CA PRO A 19 0.37 27.88 -34.47
C PRO A 19 -0.52 26.65 -34.18
N ALA A 20 -0.71 25.77 -35.15
CA ALA A 20 -1.46 24.53 -35.00
C ALA A 20 -0.82 23.54 -33.98
N SER A 21 0.49 23.57 -33.79
CA SER A 21 1.17 22.70 -32.83
C SER A 21 0.99 23.13 -31.36
N LEU A 22 0.52 24.34 -31.11
CA LEU A 22 0.23 24.88 -29.79
C LEU A 22 -1.23 24.66 -29.36
N LEU A 23 -2.15 24.50 -30.34
CA LEU A 23 -3.59 24.39 -30.05
C LEU A 23 -3.94 23.17 -29.22
N LEU A 24 -3.38 22.00 -29.54
CA LEU A 24 -3.68 20.77 -28.82
C LEU A 24 -3.17 20.82 -27.36
N PRO A 25 -1.90 21.16 -27.07
CA PRO A 25 -1.43 21.34 -25.69
C PRO A 25 -2.21 22.40 -24.92
N PHE A 26 -2.58 23.49 -25.58
CA PHE A 26 -3.39 24.54 -24.98
C PHE A 26 -4.78 24.03 -24.59
N ALA A 27 -5.49 23.34 -25.51
CA ALA A 27 -6.81 22.77 -25.24
C ALA A 27 -6.78 21.72 -24.11
N ILE A 28 -5.77 20.85 -24.09
CA ILE A 28 -5.59 19.87 -23.02
C ILE A 28 -5.36 20.56 -21.67
N THR A 29 -4.48 21.56 -21.63
CA THR A 29 -4.17 22.27 -20.39
C THR A 29 -5.37 23.07 -19.90
N LEU A 30 -6.04 23.79 -20.80
CA LEU A 30 -7.25 24.57 -20.47
C LEU A 30 -8.36 23.65 -19.96
N GLY A 31 -8.67 22.59 -20.68
CA GLY A 31 -9.69 21.61 -20.28
C GLY A 31 -9.35 20.96 -18.93
N GLY A 32 -8.09 20.55 -18.74
CA GLY A 32 -7.62 20.01 -17.45
C GLY A 32 -7.85 20.98 -16.29
N VAL A 33 -7.43 22.24 -16.44
CA VAL A 33 -7.58 23.26 -15.38
C VAL A 33 -9.04 23.60 -15.11
N LEU A 34 -9.88 23.71 -16.16
CA LEU A 34 -11.31 24.00 -16.01
C LEU A 34 -12.08 22.90 -15.26
N PHE A 35 -11.72 21.64 -15.49
CA PHE A 35 -12.38 20.50 -14.85
C PHE A 35 -11.70 20.02 -13.57
N LEU A 36 -10.53 20.54 -13.19
CA LEU A 36 -9.80 20.16 -11.98
C LEU A 36 -10.67 20.20 -10.70
N PRO A 37 -11.59 21.18 -10.50
CA PRO A 37 -12.50 21.19 -9.36
C PRO A 37 -13.37 19.94 -9.21
N GLN A 38 -13.62 19.19 -10.31
CA GLN A 38 -14.40 17.95 -10.25
C GLN A 38 -13.67 16.80 -9.51
N MET A 39 -12.36 16.95 -9.27
CA MET A 39 -11.56 16.02 -8.49
C MET A 39 -11.41 16.43 -7.01
N LEU A 40 -11.85 17.62 -6.64
CA LEU A 40 -11.57 18.27 -5.36
C LEU A 40 -12.84 18.73 -4.65
N LEU A 41 -13.95 17.95 -4.78
CA LEU A 41 -15.27 18.34 -4.27
C LEU A 41 -15.46 18.10 -2.76
N SER A 42 -14.49 17.61 -2.02
CA SER A 42 -14.64 17.33 -0.60
C SER A 42 -14.96 18.59 0.21
N GLU A 43 -15.90 18.49 1.17
CA GLU A 43 -16.28 19.59 2.05
C GLU A 43 -15.06 20.19 2.78
N GLY A 44 -15.00 21.53 2.79
CA GLY A 44 -13.93 22.29 3.45
C GLY A 44 -12.60 22.34 2.73
N ARG A 45 -12.45 21.67 1.58
CA ARG A 45 -11.25 21.67 0.75
C ARG A 45 -11.43 22.36 -0.60
N GLY A 46 -12.56 23.01 -0.81
CA GLY A 46 -12.89 23.71 -2.05
C GLY A 46 -11.86 24.81 -2.37
N LEU A 47 -10.80 24.44 -3.07
CA LEU A 47 -9.99 25.42 -3.76
C LEU A 47 -10.84 25.92 -4.93
N GLY A 48 -11.31 27.15 -4.85
CA GLY A 48 -12.09 27.79 -5.91
C GLY A 48 -11.24 28.00 -7.17
N PHE A 49 -10.78 26.91 -7.77
CA PHE A 49 -9.83 26.92 -8.88
C PHE A 49 -10.40 27.62 -10.12
N SER A 50 -11.71 27.54 -10.35
CA SER A 50 -12.29 28.02 -11.61
C SER A 50 -12.21 29.54 -11.85
N ASN A 51 -12.12 30.33 -10.76
CA ASN A 51 -12.11 31.80 -10.85
C ASN A 51 -11.00 32.48 -10.04
N SER A 52 -9.94 31.73 -9.70
CA SER A 52 -8.86 32.25 -8.86
C SER A 52 -7.55 32.44 -9.63
N PHE A 53 -6.71 33.34 -9.13
CA PHE A 53 -5.31 33.46 -9.60
C PHE A 53 -4.56 32.13 -9.61
N LEU A 54 -4.93 31.21 -8.74
CA LEU A 54 -4.33 29.88 -8.65
C LEU A 54 -4.59 29.04 -9.91
N SER A 55 -5.77 29.17 -10.55
CA SER A 55 -6.07 28.49 -11.84
C SER A 55 -5.13 28.95 -12.94
N VAL A 56 -4.85 30.26 -12.98
CA VAL A 56 -3.89 30.84 -13.94
C VAL A 56 -2.48 30.33 -13.66
N ALA A 57 -2.06 30.30 -12.39
CA ALA A 57 -0.76 29.80 -12.00
C ALA A 57 -0.59 28.30 -12.37
N VAL A 58 -1.60 27.46 -12.08
CA VAL A 58 -1.61 26.04 -12.47
C VAL A 58 -1.52 25.89 -13.99
N PHE A 59 -2.28 26.70 -14.76
CA PHE A 59 -2.20 26.68 -16.21
C PHE A 59 -0.80 27.01 -16.72
N LEU A 60 -0.21 28.11 -16.23
CA LEU A 60 1.13 28.55 -16.66
C LEU A 60 2.23 27.56 -16.32
N LEU A 61 2.13 26.88 -15.17
CA LEU A 61 3.09 25.84 -14.76
C LEU A 61 2.89 24.54 -15.54
N ALA A 62 1.65 24.13 -15.79
CA ALA A 62 1.35 22.88 -16.47
C ALA A 62 1.55 22.94 -17.99
N PHE A 63 1.25 24.07 -18.62
CA PHE A 63 1.29 24.20 -20.09
C PHE A 63 2.64 23.79 -20.72
N PRO A 64 3.80 24.25 -20.25
CA PRO A 64 5.09 23.81 -20.80
C PRO A 64 5.30 22.30 -20.68
N ALA A 65 4.89 21.70 -19.54
CA ALA A 65 5.00 20.27 -19.30
C ALA A 65 4.09 19.46 -20.24
N VAL A 66 2.83 19.88 -20.38
CA VAL A 66 1.85 19.27 -21.30
C VAL A 66 2.31 19.41 -22.74
N ARG A 67 2.79 20.60 -23.15
CA ARG A 67 3.32 20.81 -24.49
C ARG A 67 4.46 19.83 -24.81
N HIS A 68 5.45 19.75 -23.95
CA HIS A 68 6.58 18.84 -24.15
C HIS A 68 6.13 17.37 -24.24
N ALA A 69 5.20 16.96 -23.37
CA ALA A 69 4.66 15.59 -23.38
C ALA A 69 3.90 15.28 -24.69
N VAL A 70 3.05 16.20 -25.15
CA VAL A 70 2.31 16.05 -26.42
C VAL A 70 3.26 15.98 -27.62
N GLU A 71 4.26 16.87 -27.70
CA GLU A 71 5.28 16.83 -28.75
C GLU A 71 6.02 15.50 -28.79
N ARG A 72 6.37 14.96 -27.61
CA ARG A 72 7.02 13.64 -27.48
C ARG A 72 6.09 12.50 -27.92
N MET A 73 4.86 12.45 -27.43
CA MET A 73 3.86 11.43 -27.79
C MET A 73 3.60 11.39 -29.30
N LEU A 74 3.54 12.56 -29.95
CA LEU A 74 3.36 12.66 -31.39
C LEU A 74 4.61 12.23 -32.19
N SER A 75 5.81 12.32 -31.61
CA SER A 75 7.04 11.89 -32.25
C SER A 75 7.28 10.37 -32.15
N GLU A 76 6.74 9.72 -31.13
CA GLU A 76 6.87 8.27 -30.89
C GLU A 76 5.79 7.49 -31.67
N THR A 77 5.93 7.35 -33.00
CA THR A 77 4.94 6.73 -33.89
C THR A 77 4.99 5.20 -33.97
N GLY A 78 6.03 4.56 -33.44
CA GLY A 78 6.22 3.10 -33.45
C GLY A 78 5.22 2.33 -32.57
N ALA A 79 5.09 1.00 -32.80
CA ALA A 79 4.20 0.14 -32.01
C ALA A 79 4.52 0.20 -30.49
N ALA A 80 5.80 0.21 -30.13
CA ALA A 80 6.22 0.34 -28.72
C ALA A 80 5.81 1.69 -28.12
N GLY A 81 5.91 2.80 -28.85
CA GLY A 81 5.44 4.12 -28.40
C GLY A 81 3.94 4.13 -28.17
N LYS A 82 3.15 3.52 -29.05
CA LYS A 82 1.69 3.39 -28.88
C LYS A 82 1.32 2.63 -27.62
N VAL A 83 1.99 1.49 -27.33
CA VAL A 83 1.76 0.71 -26.10
C VAL A 83 2.10 1.56 -24.86
N LYS A 84 3.21 2.27 -24.86
CA LYS A 84 3.58 3.19 -23.77
C LYS A 84 2.50 4.25 -23.53
N GLY A 85 2.02 4.89 -24.62
CA GLY A 85 0.95 5.90 -24.54
C GLY A 85 -0.36 5.34 -23.98
N VAL A 86 -0.78 4.14 -24.43
CA VAL A 86 -1.99 3.47 -23.92
C VAL A 86 -1.87 3.16 -22.44
N LEU A 87 -0.72 2.64 -21.97
CA LEU A 87 -0.51 2.36 -20.55
C LEU A 87 -0.58 3.64 -19.71
N THR A 88 -0.02 4.75 -20.18
CA THR A 88 -0.11 6.04 -19.50
C THR A 88 -1.54 6.57 -19.46
N LEU A 89 -2.28 6.45 -20.57
CA LEU A 89 -3.69 6.84 -20.64
C LEU A 89 -4.57 6.02 -19.69
N LEU A 90 -4.38 4.71 -19.65
CA LEU A 90 -5.13 3.83 -18.74
C LEU A 90 -4.85 4.16 -17.26
N LEU A 91 -3.59 4.41 -16.91
CA LEU A 91 -3.22 4.82 -15.56
C LEU A 91 -3.83 6.18 -15.20
N ALA A 92 -3.74 7.16 -16.11
CA ALA A 92 -4.32 8.49 -15.91
C ALA A 92 -5.85 8.42 -15.79
N PHE A 93 -6.50 7.62 -16.64
CA PHE A 93 -7.95 7.41 -16.57
C PHE A 93 -8.37 6.82 -15.23
N GLY A 94 -7.70 5.74 -14.77
CA GLY A 94 -7.97 5.14 -13.48
C GLY A 94 -7.78 6.10 -12.31
N PHE A 95 -6.68 6.88 -12.33
CA PHE A 95 -6.41 7.90 -11.31
C PHE A 95 -7.48 9.01 -11.29
N VAL A 96 -7.83 9.55 -12.46
CA VAL A 96 -8.88 10.59 -12.59
C VAL A 96 -10.24 10.05 -12.16
N LEU A 97 -10.56 8.83 -12.57
CA LEU A 97 -11.81 8.16 -12.16
C LEU A 97 -11.85 8.00 -10.64
N ALA A 98 -10.77 7.52 -10.02
CA ALA A 98 -10.68 7.39 -8.57
C ALA A 98 -10.85 8.75 -7.87
N CYS A 99 -10.20 9.80 -8.33
CA CYS A 99 -10.34 11.13 -7.74
C CYS A 99 -11.77 11.68 -7.90
N THR A 100 -12.36 11.58 -9.08
CA THR A 100 -13.69 12.12 -9.35
C THR A 100 -14.81 11.36 -8.67
N LEU A 101 -14.70 10.03 -8.56
CA LEU A 101 -15.65 9.21 -7.79
C LEU A 101 -15.44 9.38 -6.30
N GLY A 102 -14.17 9.33 -5.84
CA GLY A 102 -13.83 9.44 -4.42
C GLY A 102 -14.25 10.77 -3.81
N SER A 103 -14.03 11.89 -4.51
CA SER A 103 -14.47 13.20 -4.03
C SER A 103 -16.00 13.31 -3.86
N ARG A 104 -16.77 12.66 -4.74
CA ARG A 104 -18.25 12.61 -4.62
C ARG A 104 -18.70 11.71 -3.46
N LEU A 105 -18.06 10.54 -3.30
CA LEU A 105 -18.35 9.66 -2.16
C LEU A 105 -18.01 10.34 -0.83
N GLU A 106 -16.95 11.13 -0.79
CA GLU A 106 -16.56 11.91 0.40
C GLU A 106 -17.58 13.02 0.70
N ALA A 107 -18.02 13.77 -0.32
CA ALA A 107 -18.93 14.89 -0.15
C ALA A 107 -20.38 14.45 0.11
N ASP A 108 -20.89 13.49 -0.67
CA ASP A 108 -22.31 13.17 -0.75
C ASP A 108 -22.66 11.84 -0.08
N GLY A 109 -21.68 10.96 0.16
CA GLY A 109 -21.91 9.61 0.67
C GLY A 109 -22.53 8.63 -0.35
N TYR A 110 -22.64 9.03 -1.62
CA TYR A 110 -23.15 8.20 -2.72
C TYR A 110 -22.72 8.74 -4.09
N LEU A 111 -22.83 7.91 -5.12
CA LEU A 111 -22.56 8.29 -6.50
C LEU A 111 -23.86 8.49 -7.28
N LEU A 112 -24.01 9.67 -7.87
CA LEU A 112 -24.99 9.95 -8.91
C LEU A 112 -24.35 9.71 -10.28
N LEU A 113 -24.57 8.53 -10.85
CA LEU A 113 -24.06 8.19 -12.19
C LEU A 113 -24.74 9.01 -13.32
N THR A 114 -25.86 9.68 -13.01
CA THR A 114 -26.56 10.61 -13.91
C THR A 114 -25.94 12.01 -13.96
N ASP A 115 -24.95 12.32 -13.10
CA ASP A 115 -24.24 13.61 -13.15
C ASP A 115 -23.39 13.71 -14.43
N TRP A 116 -23.90 14.44 -15.42
CA TRP A 116 -23.22 14.65 -16.71
C TRP A 116 -21.84 15.32 -16.55
N ARG A 117 -21.62 16.10 -15.46
CA ARG A 117 -20.36 16.80 -15.20
C ARG A 117 -19.24 15.79 -14.91
N LEU A 118 -19.56 14.70 -14.24
CA LEU A 118 -18.64 13.59 -14.03
C LEU A 118 -18.12 13.08 -15.38
N TRP A 119 -19.03 12.68 -16.28
CA TRP A 119 -18.67 12.09 -17.55
C TRP A 119 -17.94 13.03 -18.48
N LEU A 120 -18.36 14.32 -18.52
CA LEU A 120 -17.70 15.33 -19.33
C LEU A 120 -16.28 15.64 -18.83
N SER A 121 -16.03 15.63 -17.52
CA SER A 121 -14.71 15.94 -16.96
C SER A 121 -13.66 14.86 -17.24
N LEU A 122 -14.08 13.59 -17.31
CA LEU A 122 -13.16 12.45 -17.43
C LEU A 122 -12.20 12.54 -18.62
N PRO A 123 -12.63 12.81 -19.89
CA PRO A 123 -11.69 12.85 -21.01
C PRO A 123 -10.68 13.99 -20.90
N PHE A 124 -11.11 15.18 -20.46
CA PHE A 124 -10.20 16.33 -20.34
C PHE A 124 -9.17 16.14 -19.24
N LEU A 125 -9.61 15.68 -18.06
CA LEU A 125 -8.71 15.38 -16.95
C LEU A 125 -7.79 14.22 -17.28
N THR A 126 -8.29 13.16 -17.94
CA THR A 126 -7.46 12.02 -18.36
C THR A 126 -6.33 12.45 -19.27
N LEU A 127 -6.62 13.26 -20.32
CA LEU A 127 -5.60 13.75 -21.23
C LEU A 127 -4.60 14.67 -20.52
N PHE A 128 -5.08 15.52 -19.63
CA PHE A 128 -4.23 16.40 -18.84
C PHE A 128 -3.27 15.63 -17.93
N PHE A 129 -3.78 14.69 -17.12
CA PHE A 129 -2.96 13.88 -16.25
C PHE A 129 -2.07 12.88 -17.00
N ALA A 130 -2.53 12.35 -18.14
CA ALA A 130 -1.69 11.53 -19.00
C ALA A 130 -0.48 12.32 -19.53
N ALA A 131 -0.66 13.56 -19.93
CA ALA A 131 0.42 14.43 -20.37
C ALA A 131 1.41 14.75 -19.23
N LEU A 132 0.90 15.02 -18.02
CA LEU A 132 1.77 15.23 -16.84
C LEU A 132 2.57 13.96 -16.45
N LEU A 133 1.93 12.80 -16.49
CA LEU A 133 2.60 11.51 -16.25
C LEU A 133 3.64 11.21 -17.33
N GLU A 134 3.33 11.49 -18.60
CA GLU A 134 4.29 11.30 -19.70
C GLU A 134 5.51 12.21 -19.54
N ARG A 135 5.32 13.45 -19.08
CA ARG A 135 6.44 14.33 -18.74
C ARG A 135 7.28 13.79 -17.58
N LEU A 136 6.62 13.28 -16.52
CA LEU A 136 7.31 12.65 -15.40
C LEU A 136 8.12 11.45 -15.85
N TYR A 137 7.55 10.57 -16.65
CA TYR A 137 8.24 9.39 -17.19
C TYR A 137 9.42 9.79 -18.09
N GLY A 138 9.25 10.85 -18.92
CA GLY A 138 10.34 11.41 -19.70
C GLY A 138 11.51 11.89 -18.86
N LEU A 139 11.24 12.61 -17.77
CA LEU A 139 12.29 13.07 -16.86
C LEU A 139 13.01 11.90 -16.16
N LEU A 140 12.30 10.84 -15.81
CA LEU A 140 12.90 9.64 -15.23
C LEU A 140 13.78 8.92 -16.26
N GLU A 141 13.32 8.77 -17.50
CA GLU A 141 14.09 8.15 -18.59
C GLU A 141 15.34 8.98 -18.94
N GLU A 142 15.22 10.31 -19.05
CA GLU A 142 16.34 11.23 -19.29
C GLU A 142 17.41 11.13 -18.20
N ARG A 143 16.99 11.06 -16.92
CA ARG A 143 17.91 10.88 -15.80
C ARG A 143 18.65 9.56 -15.86
N MET A 144 17.93 8.47 -16.14
CA MET A 144 18.54 7.14 -16.28
C MET A 144 19.54 7.07 -17.44
N ALA A 145 19.26 7.74 -18.56
CA ALA A 145 20.17 7.82 -19.71
C ALA A 145 21.41 8.65 -19.35
N GLY A 146 21.26 9.77 -18.65
CA GLY A 146 22.37 10.63 -18.22
C GLY A 146 23.32 9.93 -17.24
N ASP A 147 22.79 9.15 -16.30
CA ASP A 147 23.62 8.35 -15.38
C ASP A 147 24.36 7.21 -16.11
N GLY A 148 23.76 6.62 -17.14
CA GLY A 148 24.40 5.62 -18.00
C GLY A 148 25.59 6.19 -18.79
N VAL A 149 25.47 7.41 -19.32
CA VAL A 149 26.54 8.09 -20.05
C VAL A 149 27.69 8.49 -19.10
N LYS A 150 27.40 8.96 -17.91
CA LYS A 150 28.42 9.28 -16.89
C LYS A 150 29.17 8.02 -16.43
N ALA A 151 28.46 6.90 -16.24
CA ALA A 151 29.09 5.62 -15.89
C ALA A 151 30.01 5.11 -17.01
N ALA A 152 29.62 5.26 -18.26
CA ALA A 152 30.45 4.87 -19.42
C ALA A 152 31.64 5.84 -19.67
N GLY A 153 31.45 7.13 -19.39
CA GLY A 153 32.52 8.14 -19.48
C GLY A 153 33.49 8.09 -18.29
N GLY A 154 32.99 7.82 -17.09
CA GLY A 154 33.78 7.72 -15.86
C GLY A 154 34.77 6.54 -15.88
N ALA A 155 34.38 5.40 -16.47
CA ALA A 155 35.27 4.25 -16.62
C ALA A 155 36.50 4.52 -17.50
N ARG A 156 36.42 5.52 -18.41
CA ARG A 156 37.56 5.98 -19.20
C ARG A 156 38.38 7.09 -18.55
N ALA A 157 37.78 7.86 -17.61
CA ALA A 157 38.47 8.93 -16.91
C ALA A 157 39.18 8.45 -15.62
N GLU A 158 38.68 7.38 -14.98
CA GLU A 158 39.29 6.82 -13.76
C GLU A 158 40.63 6.09 -14.02
N GLU A 159 40.95 5.73 -15.29
CA GLU A 159 42.27 5.22 -15.65
C GLU A 159 43.35 6.34 -15.75
N GLN A 160 42.97 7.63 -15.74
CA GLN A 160 43.93 8.75 -15.89
C GLN A 160 44.02 9.69 -14.66
N GLU A 161 43.13 9.59 -13.71
CA GLU A 161 43.19 10.35 -12.42
C GLU A 161 43.49 9.43 -11.24
N GLY A 162 44.59 8.74 -11.29
CA GLY A 162 45.23 8.17 -10.12
C GLY A 162 45.65 9.28 -9.15
N ALA A 163 45.03 9.30 -7.95
CA ALA A 163 45.42 10.11 -6.79
C ALA A 163 44.86 11.54 -6.67
N ALA A 164 43.60 11.78 -6.93
CA ALA A 164 42.94 12.89 -6.26
C ALA A 164 42.59 12.46 -4.82
N VAL A 165 43.25 13.03 -3.83
CA VAL A 165 43.05 12.87 -2.40
C VAL A 165 41.56 12.99 -2.09
N ARG A 166 40.87 11.86 -1.96
CA ARG A 166 39.51 11.82 -1.40
C ARG A 166 39.62 12.37 0.02
N LYS A 167 39.18 13.64 0.21
CA LYS A 167 39.01 14.20 1.54
C LYS A 167 38.26 13.17 2.38
N ALA A 168 38.89 12.67 3.45
CA ALA A 168 38.33 11.66 4.36
C ALA A 168 37.20 12.30 5.16
N GLY A 169 36.04 12.49 4.53
CA GLY A 169 34.84 12.97 5.16
C GLY A 169 34.19 11.86 6.02
N LEU A 170 33.29 12.26 6.88
CA LEU A 170 32.53 11.37 7.79
C LEU A 170 31.92 10.16 7.03
N PHE A 171 31.49 10.36 5.79
CA PHE A 171 30.89 9.35 4.91
C PHE A 171 31.89 8.31 4.41
N SER A 172 33.15 8.67 4.12
CA SER A 172 34.13 7.67 3.72
C SER A 172 34.47 6.73 4.88
N ARG A 173 34.51 7.28 6.12
CA ARG A 173 34.68 6.46 7.33
C ARG A 173 33.51 5.50 7.52
N TRP A 174 32.26 5.94 7.28
CA TRP A 174 31.07 5.12 7.34
C TRP A 174 31.10 3.97 6.32
N GLU A 175 31.44 4.25 5.05
CA GLU A 175 31.48 3.23 3.99
C GLU A 175 32.60 2.19 4.24
N ASN A 176 33.68 2.58 4.90
CA ASN A 176 34.80 1.71 5.26
C ASN A 176 34.55 0.85 6.50
N LEU A 177 33.43 1.07 7.23
CA LEU A 177 33.08 0.20 8.35
C LEU A 177 32.78 -1.24 7.89
N PRO A 178 33.20 -2.26 8.67
CA PRO A 178 32.79 -3.63 8.43
C PRO A 178 31.26 -3.75 8.32
N VAL A 179 30.78 -4.58 7.39
CA VAL A 179 29.34 -4.72 7.09
C VAL A 179 28.53 -5.02 8.36
N GLY A 180 29.04 -5.91 9.25
CA GLY A 180 28.38 -6.22 10.53
C GLY A 180 28.23 -5.02 11.46
N LYS A 181 29.29 -4.19 11.62
CA LYS A 181 29.25 -2.99 12.45
C LYS A 181 28.25 -1.98 11.91
N ARG A 182 28.24 -1.76 10.60
CA ARG A 182 27.30 -0.83 9.95
C ARG A 182 25.84 -1.27 10.13
N ARG A 183 25.55 -2.55 9.90
CA ARG A 183 24.22 -3.10 10.15
C ARG A 183 23.81 -2.94 11.62
N LEU A 184 24.71 -3.23 12.54
CA LEU A 184 24.45 -3.07 13.97
C LEU A 184 24.14 -1.61 14.32
N LEU A 185 24.89 -0.64 13.78
CA LEU A 185 24.65 0.76 14.05
C LEU A 185 23.29 1.25 13.49
N VAL A 186 22.90 0.83 12.29
CA VAL A 186 21.57 1.16 11.73
C VAL A 186 20.47 0.50 12.55
N PHE A 187 20.63 -0.75 12.93
CA PHE A 187 19.70 -1.48 13.77
C PHE A 187 19.49 -0.80 15.13
N LEU A 188 20.59 -0.47 15.82
CA LEU A 188 20.54 0.24 17.11
C LEU A 188 19.94 1.65 16.96
N PHE A 189 20.23 2.33 15.86
CA PHE A 189 19.64 3.65 15.59
C PHE A 189 18.10 3.55 15.55
N PHE A 190 17.52 2.57 14.86
CA PHE A 190 16.08 2.37 14.86
C PHE A 190 15.55 2.07 16.26
N LEU A 191 16.20 1.16 16.99
CA LEU A 191 15.75 0.79 18.34
C LEU A 191 15.82 1.99 19.30
N ILE A 192 16.83 2.83 19.21
CA ILE A 192 16.95 4.03 20.06
C ILE A 192 15.84 5.03 19.73
N VAL A 193 15.63 5.36 18.45
CA VAL A 193 14.62 6.34 18.05
C VAL A 193 13.22 5.86 18.44
N TRP A 194 12.88 4.62 18.13
CA TRP A 194 11.56 4.08 18.49
C TRP A 194 11.42 3.79 19.99
N GLY A 195 12.53 3.51 20.68
CA GLY A 195 12.54 3.37 22.14
C GLY A 195 12.16 4.68 22.84
N ILE A 196 12.60 5.83 22.33
CA ILE A 196 12.18 7.15 22.83
C ILE A 196 10.67 7.32 22.63
N VAL A 197 10.14 6.93 21.46
CA VAL A 197 8.69 6.97 21.18
C VAL A 197 7.93 5.99 22.09
N LEU A 198 8.47 4.78 22.34
CA LEU A 198 7.86 3.82 23.27
C LEU A 198 7.74 4.40 24.68
N LEU A 199 8.74 5.15 25.15
CA LEU A 199 8.67 5.84 26.45
C LEU A 199 7.60 6.93 26.47
N ALA A 200 7.36 7.60 25.35
CA ALA A 200 6.30 8.60 25.24
C ALA A 200 4.90 7.94 25.29
N VAL A 201 4.75 6.77 24.68
CA VAL A 201 3.47 6.07 24.50
C VAL A 201 3.39 4.75 25.29
N TRP A 202 4.09 4.66 26.42
CA TRP A 202 4.18 3.46 27.23
C TRP A 202 2.80 2.90 27.63
N PRO A 203 2.58 1.58 27.55
CA PRO A 203 3.47 0.48 27.16
C PRO A 203 3.50 0.19 25.64
N GLY A 204 3.05 1.10 24.81
CA GLY A 204 2.82 1.01 23.39
C GLY A 204 1.35 1.10 23.05
N PHE A 205 1.02 1.05 21.75
CA PHE A 205 -0.36 1.08 21.27
C PHE A 205 -0.95 -0.35 21.32
N PHE A 206 -1.38 -0.77 22.49
CA PHE A 206 -2.06 -2.04 22.70
C PHE A 206 -3.54 -1.88 22.40
N VAL A 207 -3.89 -2.03 21.14
CA VAL A 207 -5.17 -1.62 20.56
C VAL A 207 -5.58 -2.55 19.40
N TYR A 208 -6.72 -2.31 18.81
CA TYR A 208 -7.41 -3.12 17.81
C TYR A 208 -7.93 -4.43 18.41
N ASP A 209 -7.38 -5.55 17.98
CA ASP A 209 -7.84 -6.89 18.38
C ASP A 209 -6.98 -7.47 19.52
N ALA A 210 -6.06 -6.67 20.08
CA ALA A 210 -5.01 -7.15 20.98
C ALA A 210 -5.53 -7.74 22.29
N GLN A 211 -6.59 -7.15 22.85
CA GLN A 211 -7.24 -7.68 24.05
C GLN A 211 -7.86 -9.05 23.78
N GLU A 212 -8.56 -9.21 22.67
CA GLU A 212 -9.18 -10.48 22.30
C GLU A 212 -8.12 -11.57 22.11
N GLU A 213 -7.04 -11.27 21.36
CA GLU A 213 -5.94 -12.19 21.14
C GLU A 213 -5.24 -12.56 22.46
N PHE A 214 -5.03 -11.60 23.37
CA PHE A 214 -4.48 -11.86 24.70
C PHE A 214 -5.40 -12.73 25.54
N ASN A 215 -6.71 -12.44 25.53
CA ASN A 215 -7.71 -13.18 26.30
C ASN A 215 -7.80 -14.64 25.87
N GLN A 216 -7.63 -14.97 24.59
CA GLN A 216 -7.58 -16.35 24.11
C GLN A 216 -6.46 -17.13 24.82
N VAL A 217 -5.29 -16.53 25.00
CA VAL A 217 -4.15 -17.16 25.71
C VAL A 217 -4.39 -17.21 27.21
N ALA A 218 -4.87 -16.12 27.81
CA ALA A 218 -5.12 -16.03 29.26
C ALA A 218 -6.19 -17.02 29.74
N GLN A 219 -7.25 -17.19 28.95
CA GLN A 219 -8.38 -18.08 29.26
C GLN A 219 -8.19 -19.51 28.70
N ARG A 220 -7.16 -19.71 27.86
CA ARG A 220 -6.92 -20.98 27.11
C ARG A 220 -8.11 -21.40 26.25
N ARG A 221 -8.82 -20.43 25.67
CA ARG A 221 -9.93 -20.63 24.73
C ARG A 221 -9.53 -20.02 23.40
N PHE A 222 -9.26 -20.85 22.42
CA PHE A 222 -8.71 -20.43 21.15
C PHE A 222 -9.76 -20.53 20.06
N THR A 223 -9.74 -19.55 19.14
CA THR A 223 -10.53 -19.56 17.91
C THR A 223 -9.61 -19.25 16.73
N THR A 224 -10.02 -19.65 15.53
CA THR A 224 -9.30 -19.31 14.30
C THR A 224 -9.70 -17.95 13.73
N HIS A 225 -10.42 -17.12 14.48
CA HIS A 225 -10.78 -15.76 14.09
C HIS A 225 -9.52 -14.91 13.82
N HIS A 226 -8.56 -14.95 14.74
CA HIS A 226 -7.23 -14.39 14.50
C HIS A 226 -6.22 -15.48 14.19
N PRO A 227 -5.16 -15.20 13.41
CA PRO A 227 -4.10 -16.17 13.13
C PRO A 227 -3.46 -16.68 14.43
N LEU A 228 -3.61 -17.97 14.72
CA LEU A 228 -3.16 -18.57 15.99
C LEU A 228 -1.68 -18.34 16.28
N LEU A 229 -0.83 -18.26 15.26
CA LEU A 229 0.59 -17.96 15.47
C LEU A 229 0.77 -16.58 16.10
N HIS A 230 0.02 -15.55 15.65
CA HIS A 230 0.10 -14.22 16.23
C HIS A 230 -0.54 -14.17 17.63
N VAL A 231 -1.67 -14.81 17.84
CA VAL A 231 -2.34 -14.95 19.14
C VAL A 231 -1.38 -15.50 20.19
N LEU A 232 -0.71 -16.63 19.87
CA LEU A 232 0.25 -17.27 20.76
C LEU A 232 1.50 -16.42 21.00
N LEU A 233 1.98 -15.74 19.98
CA LEU A 233 3.13 -14.85 20.06
C LEU A 233 2.84 -13.66 20.98
N LEU A 234 1.76 -12.93 20.69
CA LEU A 234 1.35 -11.76 21.45
C LEU A 234 0.99 -12.13 22.90
N GLY A 235 0.02 -13.00 23.08
CA GLY A 235 -0.43 -13.39 24.41
C GLY A 235 0.62 -14.15 25.21
N GLY A 236 1.46 -14.97 24.56
CA GLY A 236 2.56 -15.69 25.19
C GLY A 236 3.64 -14.75 25.72
N ILE A 237 4.08 -13.76 24.93
CA ILE A 237 5.10 -12.78 25.37
C ILE A 237 4.55 -11.90 26.49
N ILE A 238 3.30 -11.42 26.38
CA ILE A 238 2.66 -10.60 27.42
C ILE A 238 2.55 -11.40 28.73
N SER A 239 2.09 -12.64 28.66
CA SER A 239 1.96 -13.50 29.85
C SER A 239 3.31 -13.82 30.49
N ALA A 240 4.33 -14.11 29.69
CA ALA A 240 5.69 -14.33 30.18
C ALA A 240 6.28 -13.07 30.82
N GLY A 241 6.12 -11.91 30.18
CA GLY A 241 6.56 -10.63 30.71
C GLY A 241 5.86 -10.25 32.01
N ASN A 242 4.53 -10.47 32.09
CA ASN A 242 3.77 -10.26 33.33
C ASN A 242 4.27 -11.17 34.45
N LYS A 243 4.49 -12.44 34.15
CA LYS A 243 5.05 -13.39 35.15
C LYS A 243 6.45 -13.00 35.64
N LEU A 244 7.28 -12.43 34.76
CA LEU A 244 8.66 -12.05 35.07
C LEU A 244 8.73 -10.73 35.87
N PHE A 245 7.91 -9.74 35.50
CA PHE A 245 7.99 -8.36 36.03
C PHE A 245 6.83 -7.99 36.96
N GLY A 246 5.81 -8.85 37.14
CA GLY A 246 4.64 -8.58 37.96
C GLY A 246 3.72 -7.48 37.41
N SER A 247 3.79 -7.19 36.09
CA SER A 247 3.05 -6.10 35.46
C SER A 247 2.64 -6.42 34.03
N TYR A 248 1.37 -6.25 33.71
CA TYR A 248 0.88 -6.39 32.34
C TYR A 248 1.45 -5.32 31.39
N ASN A 249 1.64 -4.09 31.85
CA ASN A 249 2.31 -3.06 31.06
C ASN A 249 3.73 -3.48 30.67
N ALA A 250 4.50 -4.08 31.61
CA ALA A 250 5.80 -4.61 31.27
C ALA A 250 5.71 -5.78 30.28
N GLY A 251 4.69 -6.63 30.39
CA GLY A 251 4.42 -7.70 29.42
C GLY A 251 4.12 -7.15 28.02
N ILE A 252 3.27 -6.15 27.92
CA ILE A 252 2.95 -5.46 26.66
C ILE A 252 4.20 -4.80 26.07
N ALA A 253 4.98 -4.11 26.90
CA ALA A 253 6.25 -3.50 26.46
C ALA A 253 7.25 -4.55 25.94
N CYS A 254 7.31 -5.74 26.55
CA CYS A 254 8.12 -6.86 26.03
C CYS A 254 7.70 -7.25 24.61
N TYR A 255 6.38 -7.33 24.35
CA TYR A 255 5.89 -7.60 23.00
C TYR A 255 6.26 -6.46 22.02
N MET A 256 6.11 -5.19 22.43
CA MET A 256 6.51 -4.04 21.59
C MET A 256 8.01 -4.06 21.28
N ILE A 257 8.86 -4.34 22.26
CA ILE A 257 10.31 -4.48 22.06
C ILE A 257 10.64 -5.63 21.10
N PHE A 258 9.96 -6.76 21.23
CA PHE A 258 10.09 -7.87 20.29
C PHE A 258 9.74 -7.41 18.86
N GLN A 259 8.58 -6.79 18.66
CA GLN A 259 8.13 -6.29 17.35
C GLN A 259 9.09 -5.24 16.79
N MET A 260 9.51 -4.26 17.61
CA MET A 260 10.53 -3.27 17.25
C MET A 260 11.82 -3.94 16.75
N THR A 261 12.27 -4.99 17.44
CA THR A 261 13.48 -5.73 17.08
C THR A 261 13.35 -6.39 15.71
N VAL A 262 12.22 -7.04 15.44
CA VAL A 262 11.93 -7.66 14.14
C VAL A 262 11.92 -6.61 13.02
N LEU A 263 11.24 -5.49 13.23
CA LEU A 263 11.15 -4.42 12.23
C LEU A 263 12.49 -3.69 12.02
N ALA A 264 13.24 -3.44 13.11
CA ALA A 264 14.59 -2.88 13.00
C ALA A 264 15.52 -3.78 12.17
N ALA A 265 15.42 -5.10 12.33
CA ALA A 265 16.15 -6.04 11.49
C ALA A 265 15.70 -6.00 10.03
N CYS A 266 14.38 -5.98 9.77
CA CYS A 266 13.83 -5.88 8.42
C CYS A 266 14.25 -4.58 7.72
N PHE A 267 14.12 -3.42 8.37
CA PHE A 267 14.48 -2.14 7.77
C PHE A 267 16.00 -1.96 7.63
N THR A 268 16.78 -2.51 8.56
CA THR A 268 18.24 -2.63 8.38
C THR A 268 18.58 -3.44 7.14
N TRP A 269 17.85 -4.53 6.89
CA TRP A 269 18.01 -5.30 5.65
C TRP A 269 17.66 -4.48 4.41
N VAL A 270 16.59 -3.67 4.42
CA VAL A 270 16.27 -2.75 3.33
C VAL A 270 17.43 -1.77 3.09
N VAL A 271 17.94 -1.11 4.13
CA VAL A 271 19.05 -0.14 4.02
C VAL A 271 20.31 -0.81 3.46
N ASP A 272 20.63 -2.03 3.91
CA ASP A 272 21.76 -2.81 3.36
C ASP A 272 21.48 -3.25 1.92
N PHE A 273 20.25 -3.58 1.58
CA PHE A 273 19.83 -3.91 0.21
C PHE A 273 19.98 -2.71 -0.72
N LEU A 274 19.51 -1.52 -0.32
CA LEU A 274 19.73 -0.27 -1.06
C LEU A 274 21.22 -0.04 -1.33
N ARG A 275 22.06 -0.28 -0.35
CA ARG A 275 23.52 -0.13 -0.50
C ARG A 275 24.12 -1.17 -1.45
N LYS A 276 23.77 -2.44 -1.30
CA LYS A 276 24.27 -3.53 -2.17
C LYS A 276 23.90 -3.34 -3.64
N LYS A 277 22.79 -2.63 -3.84
CA LYS A 277 22.32 -2.27 -5.18
C LYS A 277 22.82 -0.87 -5.60
N ASP A 278 23.88 -0.34 -4.97
CA ASP A 278 24.53 0.96 -5.26
C ASP A 278 23.52 2.13 -5.37
N ALA A 279 22.49 2.13 -4.53
CA ALA A 279 21.58 3.27 -4.44
C ALA A 279 22.36 4.54 -4.10
N PRO A 280 22.00 5.70 -4.68
CA PRO A 280 22.67 6.95 -4.36
C PRO A 280 22.56 7.26 -2.86
N LEU A 281 23.58 7.94 -2.32
CA LEU A 281 23.67 8.21 -0.88
C LEU A 281 22.40 8.86 -0.32
N TRP A 282 21.86 9.83 -1.07
CA TRP A 282 20.65 10.55 -0.63
C TRP A 282 19.46 9.58 -0.42
N LEU A 283 19.27 8.57 -1.28
CA LEU A 283 18.17 7.60 -1.16
C LEU A 283 18.38 6.69 0.06
N ARG A 284 19.63 6.29 0.33
CA ARG A 284 19.97 5.47 1.52
C ARG A 284 19.74 6.23 2.81
N VAL A 285 20.16 7.50 2.87
CA VAL A 285 19.94 8.37 4.03
C VAL A 285 18.46 8.69 4.18
N ALA A 286 17.79 9.13 3.12
CA ALA A 286 16.36 9.43 3.15
C ALA A 286 15.52 8.20 3.56
N GLY A 287 15.83 7.00 3.04
CA GLY A 287 15.16 5.77 3.43
C GLY A 287 15.39 5.41 4.91
N THR A 288 16.60 5.65 5.43
CA THR A 288 16.89 5.42 6.87
C THR A 288 16.11 6.40 7.75
N LEU A 289 16.12 7.69 7.42
CA LEU A 289 15.39 8.72 8.16
C LEU A 289 13.86 8.52 8.04
N TYR A 290 13.39 8.10 6.87
CA TYR A 290 12.00 7.76 6.62
C TYR A 290 11.52 6.63 7.56
N PHE A 291 12.25 5.53 7.65
CA PHE A 291 11.90 4.43 8.57
C PHE A 291 11.99 4.85 10.04
N ALA A 292 12.94 5.71 10.38
CA ALA A 292 13.11 6.17 11.77
C ALA A 292 12.02 7.14 12.21
N PHE A 293 11.61 8.09 11.34
CA PHE A 293 10.85 9.27 11.76
C PHE A 293 9.49 9.43 11.11
N PHE A 294 9.15 8.67 10.06
CA PHE A 294 7.83 8.83 9.45
C PHE A 294 6.72 8.35 10.40
N PRO A 295 5.73 9.21 10.74
CA PRO A 295 4.80 8.93 11.83
C PRO A 295 4.03 7.61 11.69
N VAL A 296 3.53 7.27 10.49
CA VAL A 296 2.83 6.01 10.26
C VAL A 296 3.71 4.81 10.64
N ILE A 297 5.01 4.85 10.30
CA ILE A 297 5.93 3.77 10.62
C ILE A 297 6.15 3.70 12.14
N GLN A 298 6.41 4.84 12.80
CA GLN A 298 6.62 4.87 14.26
C GLN A 298 5.41 4.33 15.02
N MET A 299 4.19 4.74 14.62
CA MET A 299 2.96 4.30 15.28
C MET A 299 2.75 2.80 15.12
N TYR A 300 2.89 2.27 13.90
CA TYR A 300 2.65 0.85 13.66
C TYR A 300 3.80 -0.05 14.11
N VAL A 301 5.02 0.44 14.23
CA VAL A 301 6.12 -0.29 14.89
C VAL A 301 5.79 -0.56 16.36
N LEU A 302 5.06 0.34 17.01
CA LEU A 302 4.65 0.27 18.42
C LEU A 302 3.18 -0.14 18.61
N CYS A 303 2.53 -0.67 17.58
CA CYS A 303 1.13 -1.09 17.60
C CYS A 303 1.04 -2.63 17.60
N SER A 304 0.22 -3.18 18.48
CA SER A 304 0.02 -4.63 18.67
C SER A 304 -0.66 -5.35 17.50
N ALA A 305 -1.07 -4.62 16.45
CA ALA A 305 -1.76 -5.21 15.31
C ALA A 305 -0.89 -6.24 14.56
N LYS A 306 -1.45 -7.42 14.29
CA LYS A 306 -0.84 -8.49 13.47
C LYS A 306 -0.37 -8.03 12.09
N ASP A 307 -1.00 -6.99 11.55
CA ASP A 307 -0.70 -6.40 10.24
C ASP A 307 0.73 -5.90 10.11
N THR A 308 1.37 -5.50 11.22
CA THR A 308 2.75 -5.00 11.25
C THR A 308 3.75 -6.11 10.94
N LEU A 309 3.65 -7.25 11.64
CA LEU A 309 4.53 -8.42 11.38
C LEU A 309 4.22 -9.07 10.04
N TYR A 310 2.95 -9.09 9.63
CA TYR A 310 2.54 -9.51 8.30
C TYR A 310 3.20 -8.69 7.20
N SER A 311 3.18 -7.35 7.33
CA SER A 311 3.81 -6.44 6.36
C SER A 311 5.33 -6.56 6.35
N ALA A 312 5.96 -6.84 7.50
CA ALA A 312 7.40 -7.13 7.57
C ALA A 312 7.76 -8.42 6.82
N ALA A 313 6.96 -9.48 6.98
CA ALA A 313 7.17 -10.73 6.23
C ALA A 313 6.96 -10.52 4.71
N MET A 314 5.94 -9.76 4.32
CA MET A 314 5.69 -9.40 2.91
C MET A 314 6.81 -8.55 2.33
N LEU A 315 7.38 -7.61 3.10
CA LEU A 315 8.56 -6.85 2.70
C LEU A 315 9.76 -7.77 2.41
N ALA A 316 9.98 -8.78 3.27
CA ALA A 316 11.01 -9.78 3.03
C ALA A 316 10.76 -10.57 1.73
N VAL A 317 9.51 -10.95 1.45
CA VAL A 317 9.12 -11.58 0.18
C VAL A 317 9.45 -10.67 -1.00
N ILE A 318 9.05 -9.39 -0.96
CA ILE A 318 9.33 -8.42 -2.04
C ILE A 318 10.84 -8.28 -2.28
N LEU A 319 11.66 -8.13 -1.23
CA LEU A 319 13.11 -8.03 -1.37
C LEU A 319 13.71 -9.25 -2.06
N LEU A 320 13.27 -10.46 -1.68
CA LEU A 320 13.72 -11.71 -2.28
C LEU A 320 13.24 -11.87 -3.72
N LEU A 321 12.01 -11.42 -4.03
CA LEU A 321 11.49 -11.41 -5.40
C LEU A 321 12.23 -10.40 -6.30
N VAL A 322 12.59 -9.22 -5.80
CA VAL A 322 13.42 -8.26 -6.53
C VAL A 322 14.80 -8.88 -6.81
N GLN A 323 15.42 -9.50 -5.82
CA GLN A 323 16.71 -10.19 -6.01
C GLN A 323 16.57 -11.35 -7.02
N MET A 324 15.52 -12.14 -6.94
CA MET A 324 15.25 -13.22 -7.88
C MET A 324 15.02 -12.69 -9.32
N ALA A 325 14.31 -11.56 -9.45
CA ALA A 325 14.04 -10.95 -10.76
C ALA A 325 15.32 -10.44 -11.45
N GLU A 326 16.27 -9.94 -10.67
CA GLU A 326 17.54 -9.38 -11.18
C GLU A 326 18.64 -10.44 -11.38
N GLU A 327 18.77 -11.41 -10.47
CA GLU A 327 19.91 -12.33 -10.38
C GLU A 327 19.46 -13.80 -10.32
N ARG A 328 18.62 -14.25 -11.25
CA ARG A 328 17.94 -15.57 -11.21
C ARG A 328 18.88 -16.75 -10.94
N GLU A 329 19.94 -16.89 -11.73
CA GLU A 329 20.84 -18.05 -11.60
C GLU A 329 21.59 -18.02 -10.26
N ALA A 330 22.10 -16.86 -9.85
CA ALA A 330 22.76 -16.66 -8.58
C ALA A 330 21.81 -16.86 -7.39
N PHE A 331 20.55 -16.41 -7.50
CA PHE A 331 19.53 -16.60 -6.47
C PHE A 331 19.28 -18.09 -6.19
N PHE A 332 19.02 -18.87 -7.24
CA PHE A 332 18.71 -20.29 -7.11
C PHE A 332 19.93 -21.20 -6.90
N SER A 333 21.17 -20.72 -7.12
CA SER A 333 22.39 -21.44 -6.77
C SER A 333 22.58 -21.52 -5.24
N THR A 334 21.98 -20.60 -4.51
CA THR A 334 22.12 -20.49 -3.05
C THR A 334 20.89 -21.07 -2.34
N LYS A 335 21.02 -22.27 -1.75
CA LYS A 335 19.93 -22.92 -0.98
C LYS A 335 19.33 -22.01 0.10
N LYS A 336 20.15 -21.14 0.71
CA LYS A 336 19.71 -20.17 1.74
C LYS A 336 18.67 -19.18 1.21
N ASN A 337 18.82 -18.69 -0.04
CA ASN A 337 17.85 -17.76 -0.64
C ASN A 337 16.50 -18.44 -0.86
N VAL A 338 16.51 -19.67 -1.36
CA VAL A 338 15.30 -20.46 -1.60
C VAL A 338 14.58 -20.76 -0.28
N ALA A 339 15.33 -21.17 0.75
CA ALA A 339 14.79 -21.41 2.08
C ALA A 339 14.26 -20.11 2.73
N ALA A 340 14.97 -18.99 2.57
CA ALA A 340 14.51 -17.69 3.06
C ALA A 340 13.21 -17.26 2.38
N LEU A 341 13.07 -17.48 1.05
CA LEU A 341 11.84 -17.18 0.31
C LEU A 341 10.68 -18.05 0.81
N ALA A 342 10.88 -19.37 0.96
CA ALA A 342 9.85 -20.25 1.47
C ALA A 342 9.46 -19.90 2.91
N GLY A 343 10.42 -19.60 3.78
CA GLY A 343 10.17 -19.15 5.14
C GLY A 343 9.43 -17.83 5.24
N ALA A 344 9.81 -16.83 4.42
CA ALA A 344 9.13 -15.52 4.38
C ALA A 344 7.69 -15.65 3.87
N LEU A 345 7.45 -16.47 2.84
CA LEU A 345 6.12 -16.77 2.32
C LEU A 345 5.24 -17.47 3.36
N CYS A 346 5.79 -18.48 4.03
CA CYS A 346 5.10 -19.19 5.11
C CYS A 346 4.74 -18.25 6.26
N LEU A 347 5.71 -17.45 6.73
CA LEU A 347 5.48 -16.49 7.81
C LEU A 347 4.42 -15.45 7.43
N MET A 348 4.48 -14.92 6.20
CA MET A 348 3.46 -14.01 5.68
C MET A 348 2.06 -14.66 5.74
N ALA A 349 1.92 -15.90 5.28
CA ALA A 349 0.63 -16.58 5.25
C ALA A 349 0.13 -16.98 6.65
N LEU A 350 1.01 -17.22 7.62
CA LEU A 350 0.67 -17.54 9.01
C LEU A 350 0.29 -16.31 9.85
N MET A 351 0.72 -15.09 9.44
CA MET A 351 0.42 -13.86 10.19
C MET A 351 -0.93 -13.25 9.83
N ARG A 352 -1.52 -13.62 8.68
CA ARG A 352 -2.84 -13.11 8.26
C ARG A 352 -3.51 -14.06 7.27
N HIS A 353 -4.83 -14.29 7.41
CA HIS A 353 -5.58 -15.26 6.60
C HIS A 353 -5.51 -14.94 5.10
N ASN A 354 -5.60 -13.67 4.69
CA ASN A 354 -5.47 -13.29 3.28
C ASN A 354 -4.07 -13.58 2.70
N GLY A 355 -3.05 -13.70 3.55
CA GLY A 355 -1.70 -14.12 3.15
C GLY A 355 -1.66 -15.51 2.50
N LEU A 356 -2.57 -16.42 2.88
CA LEU A 356 -2.69 -17.74 2.26
C LEU A 356 -3.15 -17.64 0.79
N TYR A 357 -4.17 -16.82 0.52
CA TYR A 357 -4.66 -16.61 -0.86
C TYR A 357 -3.58 -15.96 -1.73
N ILE A 358 -2.86 -14.98 -1.16
CA ILE A 358 -1.74 -14.32 -1.84
C ILE A 358 -0.63 -15.35 -2.15
N LEU A 359 -0.27 -16.21 -1.20
CA LEU A 359 0.72 -17.26 -1.40
C LEU A 359 0.33 -18.19 -2.55
N ILE A 360 -0.92 -18.65 -2.61
CA ILE A 360 -1.41 -19.52 -3.68
C ILE A 360 -1.24 -18.84 -5.05
N LEU A 361 -1.63 -17.57 -5.16
CA LEU A 361 -1.51 -16.80 -6.41
C LEU A 361 -0.06 -16.47 -6.78
N LEU A 362 0.82 -16.36 -5.79
CA LEU A 362 2.24 -16.11 -6.03
C LEU A 362 3.00 -17.33 -6.59
N ILE A 363 2.55 -18.55 -6.34
CA ILE A 363 3.26 -19.77 -6.83
C ILE A 363 3.43 -19.74 -8.36
N PRO A 364 2.38 -19.61 -9.17
CA PRO A 364 2.54 -19.52 -10.63
C PRO A 364 3.28 -18.25 -11.07
N ALA A 365 3.09 -17.13 -10.38
CA ALA A 365 3.80 -15.89 -10.69
C ALA A 365 5.31 -16.03 -10.46
N MET A 366 5.75 -16.63 -9.37
CA MET A 366 7.16 -16.90 -9.09
C MET A 366 7.76 -17.89 -10.10
N ALA A 367 7.01 -18.92 -10.50
CA ALA A 367 7.46 -19.85 -11.53
C ALA A 367 7.72 -19.12 -12.86
N ALA A 368 6.81 -18.23 -13.27
CA ALA A 368 6.97 -17.39 -14.46
C ALA A 368 8.18 -16.44 -14.35
N LEU A 369 8.35 -15.77 -13.19
CA LEU A 369 9.49 -14.88 -12.91
C LEU A 369 10.83 -15.61 -12.98
N ALA A 370 10.90 -16.82 -12.43
CA ALA A 370 12.11 -17.64 -12.43
C ALA A 370 12.52 -18.10 -13.83
N GLY A 371 11.57 -18.17 -14.78
CA GLY A 371 11.80 -18.55 -16.17
C GLY A 371 12.09 -20.05 -16.35
N ARG A 372 12.19 -20.50 -17.63
CA ARG A 372 12.18 -21.92 -18.01
C ARG A 372 13.20 -22.81 -17.27
N LYS A 373 14.36 -22.30 -16.88
CA LYS A 373 15.39 -23.11 -16.20
C LYS A 373 15.15 -23.30 -14.70
N GLN A 374 14.46 -22.35 -14.05
CA GLN A 374 14.35 -22.31 -12.59
C GLN A 374 12.91 -22.38 -12.06
N TRP A 375 11.90 -22.46 -12.96
CA TRP A 375 10.48 -22.44 -12.57
C TRP A 375 10.10 -23.50 -11.54
N MET A 376 10.65 -24.73 -11.70
CA MET A 376 10.38 -25.81 -10.75
C MET A 376 10.89 -25.48 -9.33
N ARG A 377 12.09 -24.88 -9.21
CA ARG A 377 12.65 -24.50 -7.91
C ARG A 377 11.82 -23.41 -7.24
N ALA A 378 11.33 -22.43 -8.03
CA ALA A 378 10.45 -21.38 -7.54
C ALA A 378 9.08 -21.96 -7.12
N ALA A 379 8.48 -22.80 -7.95
CA ALA A 379 7.22 -23.48 -7.63
C ALA A 379 7.36 -24.38 -6.37
N LEU A 380 8.44 -25.14 -6.27
CA LEU A 380 8.70 -25.99 -5.09
C LEU A 380 8.88 -25.15 -3.82
N ALA A 381 9.56 -24.00 -3.89
CA ALA A 381 9.68 -23.09 -2.74
C ALA A 381 8.29 -22.60 -2.28
N GLY A 382 7.43 -22.21 -3.23
CA GLY A 382 6.05 -21.79 -2.93
C GLY A 382 5.20 -22.95 -2.39
N LEU A 383 5.28 -24.13 -2.99
CA LEU A 383 4.57 -25.32 -2.52
C LEU A 383 5.03 -25.76 -1.13
N CYS A 384 6.34 -25.73 -0.86
CA CYS A 384 6.87 -25.99 0.48
C CYS A 384 6.33 -24.97 1.50
N ALA A 385 6.29 -23.68 1.14
CA ALA A 385 5.70 -22.65 2.00
C ALA A 385 4.20 -22.92 2.25
N LEU A 386 3.46 -23.32 1.23
CA LEU A 386 2.04 -23.67 1.35
C LEU A 386 1.81 -24.87 2.27
N ILE A 387 2.55 -25.96 2.05
CA ILE A 387 2.46 -27.16 2.89
C ILE A 387 2.82 -26.85 4.34
N LEU A 388 3.89 -26.09 4.56
CA LEU A 388 4.29 -25.66 5.90
C LEU A 388 3.21 -24.79 6.56
N THR A 389 2.64 -23.84 5.81
CA THR A 389 1.55 -22.98 6.32
C THR A 389 0.35 -23.80 6.74
N LEU A 390 -0.13 -24.69 5.87
CA LEU A 390 -1.28 -25.56 6.16
C LEU A 390 -0.98 -26.52 7.33
N GLY A 391 0.21 -27.12 7.34
CA GLY A 391 0.64 -28.04 8.42
C GLY A 391 0.75 -27.35 9.76
N VAL A 392 1.38 -26.16 9.82
CA VAL A 392 1.47 -25.37 11.05
C VAL A 392 0.11 -24.90 11.52
N SER A 393 -0.74 -24.39 10.61
CA SER A 393 -2.10 -23.94 10.96
C SER A 393 -2.95 -25.08 11.50
N ALA A 394 -2.96 -26.23 10.83
CA ALA A 394 -3.69 -27.42 11.27
C ALA A 394 -3.13 -27.96 12.61
N GLY A 395 -1.80 -28.00 12.74
CA GLY A 395 -1.14 -28.43 13.99
C GLY A 395 -1.50 -27.54 15.17
N LEU A 396 -1.43 -26.20 15.00
CA LEU A 396 -1.82 -25.24 16.04
C LEU A 396 -3.32 -25.39 16.38
N LYS A 397 -4.20 -25.48 15.38
CA LYS A 397 -5.63 -25.69 15.60
C LYS A 397 -5.90 -26.95 16.45
N THR A 398 -5.23 -28.06 16.11
CA THR A 398 -5.40 -29.33 16.82
C THR A 398 -4.83 -29.30 18.25
N VAL A 399 -3.61 -28.79 18.42
CA VAL A 399 -2.93 -28.75 19.72
C VAL A 399 -3.65 -27.84 20.72
N PHE A 400 -4.16 -26.71 20.25
CA PHE A 400 -4.85 -25.75 21.10
C PHE A 400 -6.39 -25.90 21.08
N HIS A 401 -6.93 -26.93 20.39
CA HIS A 401 -8.37 -27.18 20.26
C HIS A 401 -9.15 -25.94 19.84
N ALA A 402 -8.60 -25.18 18.86
CA ALA A 402 -9.20 -23.92 18.45
C ALA A 402 -10.49 -24.14 17.64
N GLU A 403 -11.54 -23.38 18.01
CA GLU A 403 -12.82 -23.35 17.33
C GLU A 403 -12.70 -22.61 15.98
N ASP A 404 -13.57 -22.92 15.02
CA ASP A 404 -13.58 -22.24 13.74
C ASP A 404 -14.11 -20.79 13.86
N SER A 405 -13.59 -19.92 12.98
CA SER A 405 -14.09 -18.55 12.84
C SER A 405 -15.52 -18.54 12.33
N GLU A 406 -16.26 -17.51 12.70
CA GLU A 406 -17.64 -17.30 12.29
C GLU A 406 -17.73 -16.91 10.79
N ASN A 407 -18.84 -17.32 10.14
CA ASN A 407 -19.05 -17.09 8.70
C ASN A 407 -19.18 -15.62 8.31
N GLN A 408 -19.68 -14.79 9.24
CA GLN A 408 -19.87 -13.34 9.02
C GLN A 408 -18.59 -12.61 8.55
N GLU A 409 -17.42 -13.12 8.90
CA GLU A 409 -16.15 -12.51 8.51
C GLU A 409 -15.93 -12.52 6.99
N MET A 410 -16.45 -13.53 6.30
CA MET A 410 -16.39 -13.63 4.85
C MET A 410 -17.54 -12.90 4.14
N LEU A 411 -18.60 -12.56 4.88
CA LEU A 411 -19.84 -11.96 4.35
C LEU A 411 -19.89 -10.43 4.50
N THR A 412 -18.78 -9.80 4.85
CA THR A 412 -18.67 -8.36 5.14
C THR A 412 -19.34 -7.48 4.07
N VAL A 413 -19.00 -7.67 2.79
CA VAL A 413 -19.55 -6.87 1.69
C VAL A 413 -21.04 -7.19 1.45
N PRO A 414 -21.47 -8.45 1.32
CA PRO A 414 -22.89 -8.79 1.20
C PRO A 414 -23.76 -8.25 2.34
N ILE A 415 -23.30 -8.35 3.58
CA ILE A 415 -24.02 -7.80 4.75
C ILE A 415 -24.17 -6.30 4.62
N GLN A 416 -23.12 -5.57 4.29
CA GLN A 416 -23.13 -4.12 4.14
C GLN A 416 -24.06 -3.67 3.01
N GLN A 417 -24.11 -4.43 1.91
CA GLN A 417 -24.97 -4.15 0.77
C GLN A 417 -26.45 -4.30 1.14
N LEU A 418 -26.82 -5.39 1.80
CA LEU A 418 -28.19 -5.60 2.30
C LEU A 418 -28.59 -4.53 3.33
N ALA A 419 -27.70 -4.24 4.29
CA ALA A 419 -27.94 -3.24 5.33
C ALA A 419 -28.15 -1.85 4.75
N ARG A 420 -27.31 -1.42 3.78
CA ARG A 420 -27.50 -0.14 3.08
C ARG A 420 -28.83 -0.07 2.37
N THR A 421 -29.16 -1.10 1.62
CA THR A 421 -30.39 -1.11 0.81
C THR A 421 -31.61 -1.06 1.71
N TRP A 422 -31.67 -1.84 2.77
CA TRP A 422 -32.78 -1.80 3.71
C TRP A 422 -32.91 -0.44 4.43
N THR A 423 -31.77 0.18 4.79
CA THR A 423 -31.77 1.47 5.50
C THR A 423 -32.22 2.64 4.63
N LEU A 424 -31.82 2.65 3.35
CA LEU A 424 -32.01 3.81 2.45
C LEU A 424 -33.15 3.64 1.46
N SER A 425 -33.57 2.40 1.19
CA SER A 425 -34.59 2.06 0.20
C SER A 425 -35.36 0.79 0.66
N PRO A 426 -36.03 0.82 1.83
CA PRO A 426 -36.73 -0.34 2.35
C PRO A 426 -37.84 -0.83 1.44
N GLU A 427 -38.42 0.05 0.63
CA GLU A 427 -39.47 -0.23 -0.34
C GLU A 427 -39.05 -1.24 -1.46
N VAL A 428 -37.76 -1.52 -1.58
CA VAL A 428 -37.24 -2.50 -2.53
C VAL A 428 -37.54 -3.93 -2.08
N PHE A 429 -37.71 -4.15 -0.78
CA PHE A 429 -37.97 -5.46 -0.20
C PHE A 429 -39.47 -5.80 -0.21
N THR A 430 -39.80 -7.06 -0.50
CA THR A 430 -41.14 -7.60 -0.20
C THR A 430 -41.21 -8.01 1.26
N GLU A 431 -42.41 -8.23 1.80
CA GLU A 431 -42.59 -8.69 3.18
C GLU A 431 -41.85 -10.02 3.45
N GLU A 432 -41.90 -10.96 2.49
CA GLU A 432 -41.20 -12.24 2.62
C GLU A 432 -39.67 -12.06 2.59
N GLU A 433 -39.16 -11.13 1.77
CA GLU A 433 -37.71 -10.82 1.72
C GLU A 433 -37.24 -10.13 3.01
N GLU A 434 -38.07 -9.29 3.64
CA GLU A 434 -37.77 -8.71 4.95
C GLU A 434 -37.72 -9.78 6.04
N GLU A 435 -38.67 -10.73 6.06
CA GLU A 435 -38.65 -11.84 7.02
C GLU A 435 -37.37 -12.67 6.88
N VAL A 436 -36.96 -12.99 5.65
CA VAL A 436 -35.70 -13.69 5.38
C VAL A 436 -34.51 -12.84 5.82
N LEU A 437 -34.49 -11.52 5.54
CA LEU A 437 -33.43 -10.62 5.97
C LEU A 437 -33.29 -10.63 7.49
N PHE A 438 -34.40 -10.49 8.22
CA PHE A 438 -34.40 -10.42 9.67
C PHE A 438 -34.01 -11.74 10.36
N SER A 439 -34.14 -12.87 9.67
CA SER A 439 -33.63 -14.15 10.16
C SER A 439 -32.08 -14.17 10.24
N PHE A 440 -31.39 -13.44 9.33
CA PHE A 440 -29.95 -13.31 9.31
C PHE A 440 -29.43 -12.06 10.01
N LEU A 441 -30.13 -10.93 9.89
CA LEU A 441 -29.73 -9.60 10.40
C LEU A 441 -30.90 -8.99 11.16
N PRO A 442 -30.91 -9.03 12.50
CA PRO A 442 -31.96 -8.42 13.29
C PRO A 442 -32.19 -6.94 12.95
N ARG A 443 -33.43 -6.49 12.94
CA ARG A 443 -33.81 -5.10 12.64
C ARG A 443 -33.01 -4.07 13.43
N GLU A 444 -32.73 -4.34 14.73
CA GLU A 444 -31.91 -3.47 15.57
C GLU A 444 -30.44 -3.39 15.14
N ALA A 445 -29.93 -4.43 14.50
CA ALA A 445 -28.59 -4.39 13.92
C ALA A 445 -28.56 -3.50 12.67
N LEU A 446 -29.58 -3.60 11.81
CA LEU A 446 -29.70 -2.79 10.59
C LEU A 446 -29.82 -1.29 10.89
N LYS A 447 -30.47 -0.89 12.00
CA LYS A 447 -30.53 0.51 12.45
C LYS A 447 -29.16 1.11 12.81
N ARG A 448 -28.14 0.26 13.04
CA ARG A 448 -26.76 0.69 13.31
C ARG A 448 -25.91 0.80 12.04
N TYR A 449 -26.53 0.69 10.87
CA TYR A 449 -25.84 0.84 9.62
C TYR A 449 -25.02 2.14 9.56
N THR A 450 -23.76 2.03 9.17
CA THR A 450 -22.88 3.16 8.90
C THR A 450 -22.23 2.97 7.52
N PRO A 451 -22.14 4.01 6.68
CA PRO A 451 -21.74 3.86 5.29
C PRO A 451 -20.33 3.30 5.05
N LYS A 452 -19.38 3.67 5.93
CA LYS A 452 -17.93 3.38 5.76
C LYS A 452 -17.44 2.20 6.62
N LEU A 453 -18.35 1.57 7.41
CA LEU A 453 -17.99 0.52 8.36
C LEU A 453 -19.08 -0.55 8.43
N SER A 454 -18.76 -1.78 8.08
CA SER A 454 -19.70 -2.89 8.11
C SER A 454 -19.81 -3.56 9.50
N ASP A 455 -18.81 -3.40 10.36
CA ASP A 455 -18.72 -4.11 11.63
C ASP A 455 -19.92 -3.81 12.55
N ASN A 456 -20.48 -2.60 12.49
CA ASN A 456 -21.65 -2.20 13.29
C ASN A 456 -22.89 -3.08 13.04
N VAL A 457 -23.03 -3.61 11.84
CA VAL A 457 -24.14 -4.53 11.47
C VAL A 457 -23.66 -5.97 11.55
N LYS A 458 -22.47 -6.25 11.02
CA LYS A 458 -21.89 -7.59 10.89
C LYS A 458 -21.82 -8.33 12.23
N ILE A 459 -21.47 -7.65 13.31
CA ILE A 459 -21.35 -8.25 14.66
C ILE A 459 -22.60 -8.94 15.16
N SER A 460 -23.78 -8.60 14.61
CA SER A 460 -25.06 -9.17 14.99
C SER A 460 -25.61 -10.18 13.98
N PHE A 461 -24.77 -10.65 13.05
CA PHE A 461 -25.16 -11.63 12.05
C PHE A 461 -25.47 -12.99 12.69
N ASN A 462 -26.58 -13.59 12.28
CA ASN A 462 -27.02 -14.89 12.80
C ASN A 462 -26.30 -16.03 12.05
N ASN A 463 -25.12 -16.43 12.55
CA ASN A 463 -24.34 -17.53 11.97
C ASN A 463 -25.07 -18.87 12.04
N ALA A 464 -25.94 -19.09 13.03
CA ALA A 464 -26.69 -20.34 13.14
C ALA A 464 -27.76 -20.45 12.03
N ALA A 465 -28.49 -19.38 11.75
CA ALA A 465 -29.43 -19.34 10.63
C ALA A 465 -28.71 -19.53 9.28
N TYR A 466 -27.54 -18.89 9.11
CA TYR A 466 -26.74 -19.06 7.90
C TYR A 466 -26.23 -20.48 7.72
N ALA A 467 -25.82 -21.15 8.78
CA ALA A 467 -25.39 -22.55 8.74
C ALA A 467 -26.56 -23.50 8.40
N GLN A 468 -27.79 -23.14 8.76
CA GLN A 468 -29.00 -23.92 8.42
C GLN A 468 -29.39 -23.78 6.94
N ASP A 469 -29.45 -22.56 6.44
CA ASP A 469 -29.81 -22.28 5.03
C ASP A 469 -29.01 -21.09 4.45
N SER A 470 -27.75 -21.33 4.12
CA SER A 470 -26.92 -20.32 3.43
C SER A 470 -27.48 -19.96 2.05
N SER A 471 -28.24 -20.86 1.41
CA SER A 471 -28.79 -20.60 0.08
C SER A 471 -29.90 -19.55 0.11
N ALA A 472 -30.68 -19.46 1.20
CA ALA A 472 -31.67 -18.40 1.38
C ALA A 472 -31.01 -17.02 1.45
N PHE A 473 -29.87 -16.90 2.17
CA PHE A 473 -29.09 -15.66 2.23
C PHE A 473 -28.64 -15.23 0.83
N TRP A 474 -28.05 -16.13 0.04
CA TRP A 474 -27.56 -15.80 -1.29
C TRP A 474 -28.66 -15.52 -2.31
N ARG A 475 -29.83 -16.20 -2.22
CA ARG A 475 -31.00 -15.88 -3.05
C ARG A 475 -31.51 -14.46 -2.73
N LEU A 476 -31.65 -14.12 -1.46
CA LEU A 476 -32.03 -12.77 -1.03
C LEU A 476 -31.03 -11.73 -1.55
N TRP A 477 -29.73 -11.98 -1.36
CA TRP A 477 -28.67 -11.04 -1.79
C TRP A 477 -28.72 -10.80 -3.31
N LEU A 478 -28.91 -11.85 -4.11
CA LEU A 478 -29.04 -11.72 -5.58
C LEU A 478 -30.32 -11.00 -5.98
N SER A 479 -31.45 -11.29 -5.33
CA SER A 479 -32.75 -10.65 -5.61
C SER A 479 -32.66 -9.15 -5.38
N ILE A 480 -32.20 -8.73 -4.20
CA ILE A 480 -32.09 -7.31 -3.83
C ILE A 480 -31.03 -6.60 -4.67
N GLY A 481 -29.91 -7.26 -4.95
CA GLY A 481 -28.88 -6.71 -5.84
C GLY A 481 -29.38 -6.45 -7.27
N GLY A 482 -30.27 -7.30 -7.79
CA GLY A 482 -30.94 -7.09 -9.06
C GLY A 482 -31.91 -5.92 -9.07
N LYS A 483 -32.62 -5.69 -7.95
CA LYS A 483 -33.57 -4.56 -7.78
C LYS A 483 -32.86 -3.23 -7.51
N ALA A 484 -31.76 -3.22 -6.74
CA ALA A 484 -31.05 -2.01 -6.29
C ALA A 484 -29.52 -2.07 -6.53
N PRO A 485 -29.04 -2.24 -7.77
CA PRO A 485 -27.60 -2.40 -8.05
C PRO A 485 -26.77 -1.18 -7.68
N ALA A 486 -27.34 0.03 -7.77
CA ALA A 486 -26.67 1.27 -7.37
C ALA A 486 -26.41 1.33 -5.85
N SER A 487 -27.34 0.83 -5.02
CA SER A 487 -27.15 0.73 -3.58
C SER A 487 -26.00 -0.23 -3.23
N TYR A 488 -25.93 -1.36 -3.90
CA TYR A 488 -24.86 -2.36 -3.73
C TYR A 488 -23.49 -1.81 -4.13
N LEU A 489 -23.42 -1.12 -5.27
CA LEU A 489 -22.19 -0.48 -5.72
C LEU A 489 -21.71 0.57 -4.70
N ASN A 490 -22.60 1.44 -4.26
CA ASN A 490 -22.27 2.48 -3.29
C ASN A 490 -21.85 1.90 -1.93
N ALA A 491 -22.47 0.82 -1.45
CA ALA A 491 -22.08 0.15 -0.22
C ALA A 491 -20.61 -0.32 -0.28
N TRP A 492 -20.25 -1.02 -1.37
CA TRP A 492 -18.88 -1.51 -1.57
C TRP A 492 -17.87 -0.38 -1.78
N LEU A 493 -18.23 0.63 -2.58
CA LEU A 493 -17.33 1.77 -2.84
C LEU A 493 -17.02 2.53 -1.55
N LEU A 494 -18.01 2.76 -0.68
CA LEU A 494 -17.82 3.49 0.59
C LEU A 494 -16.94 2.75 1.58
N THR A 495 -17.02 1.43 1.66
CA THR A 495 -16.13 0.66 2.55
C THR A 495 -14.71 0.55 2.01
N SER A 496 -14.51 0.65 0.69
CA SER A 496 -13.22 0.47 0.02
C SER A 496 -12.52 1.76 -0.43
N TYR A 497 -13.22 2.91 -0.48
CA TYR A 497 -12.73 4.12 -1.17
C TYR A 497 -11.40 4.63 -0.62
N GLY A 498 -11.10 4.47 0.65
CA GLY A 498 -9.84 4.87 1.25
C GLY A 498 -8.61 4.15 0.69
N PHE A 499 -8.81 3.01 0.01
CA PHE A 499 -7.73 2.27 -0.63
C PHE A 499 -7.42 2.71 -2.07
N TRP A 500 -8.27 3.51 -2.67
CA TRP A 500 -8.10 3.93 -4.07
C TRP A 500 -8.32 5.43 -4.33
N TYR A 501 -9.00 6.15 -3.44
CA TYR A 501 -9.12 7.61 -3.52
C TYR A 501 -7.89 8.26 -2.85
N PRO A 502 -7.06 9.04 -3.58
CA PRO A 502 -5.79 9.56 -3.06
C PRO A 502 -5.90 10.48 -1.86
N ASP A 503 -6.99 11.23 -1.74
CA ASP A 503 -7.20 12.23 -0.68
C ASP A 503 -8.32 11.83 0.29
N ALA A 504 -8.58 10.53 0.43
CA ALA A 504 -9.64 10.02 1.29
C ALA A 504 -9.45 10.41 2.76
N VAL A 505 -10.54 10.87 3.39
CA VAL A 505 -10.62 10.99 4.84
C VAL A 505 -11.09 9.64 5.40
N LEU A 506 -10.19 8.98 6.11
CA LEU A 506 -10.48 7.69 6.72
C LEU A 506 -11.12 7.93 8.10
N ASP A 507 -12.43 7.93 8.17
CA ASP A 507 -13.24 8.23 9.37
C ASP A 507 -14.32 7.17 9.63
N GLY A 508 -14.09 5.94 9.20
CA GLY A 508 -15.01 4.81 9.39
C GLY A 508 -15.34 4.57 10.85
N TYR A 509 -14.33 4.70 11.72
CA TYR A 509 -14.49 4.79 13.17
C TYR A 509 -14.48 6.25 13.62
N GLN A 510 -14.83 6.51 14.88
CA GLN A 510 -14.67 7.85 15.45
C GLN A 510 -13.20 8.24 15.52
N GLY A 511 -12.89 9.50 15.25
CA GLY A 511 -11.55 10.04 15.31
C GLY A 511 -10.71 9.78 14.05
N ASN A 512 -9.40 9.85 14.21
CA ASN A 512 -8.45 9.70 13.12
C ASN A 512 -8.11 8.24 12.86
N THR A 513 -8.36 7.80 11.67
CA THR A 513 -8.17 6.41 11.27
C THR A 513 -6.75 6.05 10.83
N VAL A 514 -5.86 7.02 10.64
CA VAL A 514 -4.41 6.75 10.49
C VAL A 514 -3.90 6.09 11.77
N PHE A 515 -4.40 6.58 12.92
CA PHE A 515 -4.01 6.15 14.26
C PHE A 515 -5.22 5.75 15.10
N THR A 516 -6.16 5.04 14.48
CA THR A 516 -7.40 4.58 15.13
C THR A 516 -7.09 3.85 16.44
N PHE A 517 -7.91 4.10 17.45
CA PHE A 517 -7.80 3.54 18.81
C PHE A 517 -6.55 3.97 19.59
N THR A 518 -5.93 5.06 19.22
CA THR A 518 -4.68 5.51 19.85
C THR A 518 -4.92 6.31 21.13
N TYR A 519 -6.01 7.09 21.16
CA TYR A 519 -6.41 7.93 22.31
C TYR A 519 -7.91 7.78 22.57
N GLY A 520 -8.34 8.01 23.81
CA GLY A 520 -9.73 7.80 24.22
C GLY A 520 -10.75 8.53 23.35
N GLU A 521 -10.47 9.78 23.02
CA GLU A 521 -11.32 10.63 22.17
C GLU A 521 -11.33 10.20 20.70
N SER A 522 -10.27 9.57 20.21
CA SER A 522 -10.17 9.06 18.84
C SER A 522 -10.51 7.56 18.73
N SER A 523 -10.77 6.92 19.86
CA SER A 523 -11.10 5.50 19.91
C SER A 523 -12.60 5.27 19.73
N TYR A 524 -12.96 4.32 18.89
CA TYR A 524 -14.33 3.87 18.73
C TYR A 524 -14.94 3.34 20.05
N PHE A 525 -14.12 2.71 20.89
CA PHE A 525 -14.54 2.14 22.17
C PHE A 525 -14.29 3.06 23.37
N GLY A 526 -13.73 4.25 23.17
CA GLY A 526 -13.48 5.24 24.23
C GLY A 526 -12.31 4.91 25.16
N TYR A 527 -11.33 4.10 24.74
CA TYR A 527 -10.12 3.80 25.50
C TYR A 527 -8.86 4.03 24.68
N GLU A 528 -7.77 4.38 25.36
CA GLU A 528 -6.45 4.59 24.74
C GLU A 528 -5.63 3.32 24.60
N THR A 529 -5.83 2.39 25.51
CA THR A 529 -5.13 1.12 25.60
C THR A 529 -6.10 0.06 26.08
N GLU A 530 -6.18 -1.05 25.36
CA GLU A 530 -7.04 -2.18 25.72
C GLU A 530 -6.58 -2.84 27.04
N LEU A 531 -7.53 -3.39 27.78
CA LEU A 531 -7.22 -4.15 28.98
C LEU A 531 -6.39 -5.41 28.63
N PRO A 532 -5.43 -5.82 29.46
CA PRO A 532 -5.10 -5.30 30.81
C PRO A 532 -4.05 -4.17 30.81
N GLY A 533 -3.80 -3.51 29.68
CA GLY A 533 -2.86 -2.41 29.58
C GLY A 533 -3.39 -1.13 30.20
N GLN A 534 -2.48 -0.26 30.64
CA GLN A 534 -2.76 1.09 31.11
C GLN A 534 -1.76 2.07 30.52
N ARG A 535 -2.26 3.14 29.90
CA ARG A 535 -1.44 4.18 29.29
C ARG A 535 -0.71 4.99 30.35
N HIS A 536 0.58 5.22 30.12
CA HIS A 536 1.41 6.10 30.93
C HIS A 536 2.50 6.70 30.04
N SER A 537 2.65 8.03 30.03
CA SER A 537 3.70 8.69 29.28
C SER A 537 4.86 9.12 30.17
N PHE A 538 6.07 8.72 29.80
CA PHE A 538 7.31 9.25 30.40
C PHE A 538 7.83 10.49 29.68
N ILE A 539 7.29 10.82 28.49
CA ILE A 539 7.69 11.99 27.67
C ILE A 539 6.41 12.71 27.19
N PRO A 540 5.71 13.45 28.08
CA PRO A 540 4.38 13.98 27.81
C PRO A 540 4.27 14.88 26.57
N TRP A 541 5.30 15.70 26.29
CA TRP A 541 5.29 16.58 25.11
C TRP A 541 5.29 15.82 23.80
N LEU A 542 5.95 14.65 23.75
CA LEU A 542 5.99 13.81 22.56
C LEU A 542 4.69 13.02 22.41
N ASP A 543 4.12 12.56 23.53
CA ASP A 543 2.80 11.92 23.55
C ASP A 543 1.72 12.89 23.07
N ALA A 544 1.73 14.15 23.57
CA ALA A 544 0.82 15.19 23.12
C ALA A 544 0.94 15.50 21.61
N LEU A 545 2.14 15.36 21.02
CA LEU A 545 2.30 15.47 19.57
C LEU A 545 1.55 14.35 18.82
N PHE A 546 1.66 13.10 19.27
CA PHE A 546 0.93 11.98 18.67
C PHE A 546 -0.57 12.10 18.90
N GLU A 547 -1.00 12.55 20.08
CA GLU A 547 -2.40 12.84 20.39
C GLU A 547 -2.97 13.89 19.44
N LYS A 548 -2.27 15.00 19.27
CA LYS A 548 -2.66 16.05 18.31
C LYS A 548 -2.78 15.53 16.88
N MET A 549 -1.86 14.67 16.44
CA MET A 549 -1.93 14.03 15.12
C MET A 549 -3.12 13.08 14.99
N SER A 550 -3.55 12.45 16.09
CA SER A 550 -4.71 11.56 16.11
C SER A 550 -6.04 12.33 16.15
N LEU A 551 -6.15 13.35 17.01
CA LEU A 551 -7.41 14.03 17.29
C LEU A 551 -7.74 15.14 16.28
N GLU A 552 -6.74 15.94 15.89
CA GLU A 552 -6.97 17.14 15.10
C GLU A 552 -7.05 16.87 13.58
N LEU A 553 -6.62 15.71 13.12
CA LEU A 553 -6.60 15.37 11.68
C LEU A 553 -5.85 16.42 10.82
N PHE A 554 -4.93 17.20 11.41
CA PHE A 554 -4.32 18.33 10.72
C PHE A 554 -3.62 17.89 9.42
N GLN A 555 -2.94 16.74 9.44
CA GLN A 555 -2.27 16.18 8.28
C GLN A 555 -3.25 15.83 7.15
N GLN A 556 -4.50 15.50 7.44
CA GLN A 556 -5.54 15.23 6.44
C GLN A 556 -6.17 16.52 5.89
N ARG A 557 -6.03 17.65 6.61
CA ARG A 557 -6.56 18.95 6.18
C ARG A 557 -5.59 19.75 5.33
N VAL A 558 -4.31 19.37 5.30
CA VAL A 558 -3.30 20.08 4.51
C VAL A 558 -3.16 19.38 3.16
N PRO A 559 -3.54 20.02 2.04
CA PRO A 559 -3.39 19.44 0.71
C PRO A 559 -1.98 18.93 0.47
N VAL A 560 -1.83 17.84 -0.27
CA VAL A 560 -0.58 17.12 -0.55
C VAL A 560 0.01 16.39 0.68
N VAL A 561 0.05 17.03 1.86
CA VAL A 561 0.52 16.35 3.09
C VAL A 561 -0.43 15.22 3.48
N SER A 562 -1.75 15.45 3.37
CA SER A 562 -2.78 14.43 3.59
C SER A 562 -2.53 13.17 2.77
N MET A 563 -2.12 13.34 1.51
CA MET A 563 -1.87 12.22 0.60
C MET A 563 -0.75 11.29 1.07
N LEU A 564 0.27 11.79 1.78
CA LEU A 564 1.36 10.96 2.32
C LEU A 564 0.87 9.94 3.38
N PHE A 565 -0.28 10.21 3.98
CA PHE A 565 -0.93 9.35 4.97
C PHE A 565 -2.07 8.51 4.36
N SER A 566 -2.36 8.69 3.07
CA SER A 566 -3.46 8.00 2.38
C SER A 566 -3.00 6.68 1.73
N PRO A 567 -3.65 5.55 2.05
CA PRO A 567 -3.46 4.30 1.32
C PRO A 567 -3.71 4.44 -0.18
N GLY A 568 -4.77 5.18 -0.55
CA GLY A 568 -5.14 5.41 -1.94
C GLY A 568 -4.08 6.16 -2.73
N PHE A 569 -3.44 7.17 -2.14
CA PHE A 569 -2.31 7.85 -2.81
C PHE A 569 -1.13 6.91 -3.06
N LEU A 570 -0.74 6.15 -2.04
CA LEU A 570 0.37 5.21 -2.18
C LEU A 570 0.06 4.13 -3.22
N PHE A 571 -1.18 3.64 -3.29
CA PHE A 571 -1.59 2.74 -4.37
C PHE A 571 -1.26 3.32 -5.76
N TRP A 572 -1.59 4.61 -6.00
CA TRP A 572 -1.29 5.26 -7.27
C TRP A 572 0.20 5.50 -7.49
N VAL A 573 0.98 5.74 -6.44
CA VAL A 573 2.46 5.79 -6.52
C VAL A 573 3.01 4.44 -6.97
N TYR A 574 2.52 3.34 -6.40
CA TYR A 574 2.91 1.98 -6.83
C TYR A 574 2.46 1.69 -8.25
N ALA A 575 1.22 2.01 -8.61
CA ALA A 575 0.70 1.81 -9.96
C ALA A 575 1.54 2.60 -11.00
N ALA A 576 1.88 3.85 -10.71
CA ALA A 576 2.75 4.66 -11.57
C ALA A 576 4.15 4.07 -11.71
N GLY A 577 4.76 3.63 -10.61
CA GLY A 577 6.07 2.96 -10.62
C GLY A 577 6.04 1.65 -11.42
N ILE A 578 5.01 0.82 -11.24
CA ILE A 578 4.83 -0.45 -11.97
C ILE A 578 4.63 -0.18 -13.47
N VAL A 579 3.76 0.77 -13.84
CA VAL A 579 3.55 1.15 -15.24
C VAL A 579 4.86 1.66 -15.86
N PHE A 580 5.63 2.47 -15.14
CA PHE A 580 6.95 2.91 -15.60
C PHE A 580 7.89 1.73 -15.88
N LEU A 581 7.97 0.76 -14.97
CA LEU A 581 8.80 -0.43 -15.16
C LEU A 581 8.35 -1.26 -16.37
N VAL A 582 7.05 -1.43 -16.55
CA VAL A 582 6.46 -2.12 -17.71
C VAL A 582 6.79 -1.40 -19.02
N ARG A 583 6.67 -0.06 -19.05
CA ARG A 583 7.04 0.79 -20.19
C ARG A 583 8.52 0.65 -20.58
N CYS A 584 9.38 0.44 -19.59
CA CYS A 584 10.81 0.19 -19.78
C CYS A 584 11.14 -1.28 -20.11
N GLY A 585 10.15 -2.15 -20.35
CA GLY A 585 10.36 -3.58 -20.59
C GLY A 585 10.80 -4.38 -19.36
N ARG A 586 10.69 -3.80 -18.16
CA ARG A 586 11.18 -4.37 -16.89
C ARG A 586 10.06 -5.14 -16.15
N PHE A 587 9.36 -6.01 -16.88
CA PHE A 587 8.19 -6.76 -16.37
C PHE A 587 8.50 -7.59 -15.11
N ARG A 588 9.71 -8.14 -14.99
CA ARG A 588 10.10 -8.97 -13.85
C ARG A 588 10.25 -8.15 -12.57
N GLN A 589 10.87 -6.98 -12.69
CA GLN A 589 10.99 -6.07 -11.55
C GLN A 589 9.62 -5.53 -11.13
N ALA A 590 8.75 -5.24 -12.09
CA ALA A 590 7.35 -4.87 -11.81
C ALA A 590 6.62 -6.00 -11.06
N ALA A 591 6.74 -7.24 -11.52
CA ALA A 591 6.10 -8.40 -10.92
C ALA A 591 6.62 -8.75 -9.51
N ALA A 592 7.81 -8.27 -9.11
CA ALA A 592 8.30 -8.44 -7.74
C ALA A 592 7.43 -7.71 -6.70
N PHE A 593 6.63 -6.72 -7.12
CA PHE A 593 5.68 -6.00 -6.26
C PHE A 593 4.26 -6.60 -6.28
N LEU A 594 4.05 -7.70 -6.97
CA LEU A 594 2.76 -8.41 -7.03
C LEU A 594 2.19 -8.74 -5.63
N PRO A 595 2.98 -9.13 -4.61
CA PRO A 595 2.46 -9.35 -3.26
C PRO A 595 1.70 -8.14 -2.70
N ALA A 596 2.22 -6.92 -2.87
CA ALA A 596 1.57 -5.69 -2.41
C ALA A 596 0.28 -5.41 -3.19
N GLY A 597 0.26 -5.64 -4.51
CA GLY A 597 -0.94 -5.51 -5.35
C GLY A 597 -2.02 -6.52 -5.01
N LEU A 598 -1.65 -7.79 -4.78
CA LEU A 598 -2.58 -8.84 -4.35
C LEU A 598 -3.15 -8.54 -2.96
N ASN A 599 -2.32 -8.06 -2.03
CA ASN A 599 -2.79 -7.62 -0.71
C ASN A 599 -3.84 -6.51 -0.86
N TRP A 600 -3.56 -5.50 -1.68
CA TRP A 600 -4.51 -4.42 -1.95
C TRP A 600 -5.84 -4.94 -2.51
N LEU A 601 -5.82 -5.89 -3.44
CA LEU A 601 -7.05 -6.50 -3.98
C LEU A 601 -7.87 -7.21 -2.89
N THR A 602 -7.22 -7.90 -1.95
CA THR A 602 -7.95 -8.60 -0.87
C THR A 602 -8.64 -7.64 0.09
N VAL A 603 -8.03 -6.49 0.40
CA VAL A 603 -8.59 -5.54 1.36
C VAL A 603 -9.74 -4.70 0.80
N LEU A 604 -9.95 -4.66 -0.52
CA LEU A 604 -11.13 -4.06 -1.13
C LEU A 604 -12.45 -4.75 -0.73
N LEU A 605 -12.36 -5.97 -0.21
CA LEU A 605 -13.50 -6.75 0.30
C LEU A 605 -13.58 -6.71 1.84
N GLY A 606 -12.79 -5.83 2.46
CA GLY A 606 -12.75 -5.67 3.91
C GLY A 606 -13.90 -4.85 4.48
N PRO A 607 -14.02 -4.82 5.81
CA PRO A 607 -15.14 -4.15 6.51
C PRO A 607 -15.08 -2.62 6.45
N THR A 608 -13.91 -2.07 6.27
CA THR A 608 -13.64 -0.64 6.22
C THR A 608 -12.23 -0.38 5.68
N SER A 609 -11.95 0.87 5.33
CA SER A 609 -10.61 1.28 4.91
C SER A 609 -9.76 1.67 6.12
N LEU A 610 -8.67 0.93 6.37
CA LEU A 610 -7.69 1.23 7.43
C LEU A 610 -6.26 1.19 6.90
N VAL A 611 -5.41 2.08 7.42
CA VAL A 611 -3.98 2.14 7.06
C VAL A 611 -3.27 0.83 7.37
N ARG A 612 -3.59 0.17 8.50
CA ARG A 612 -2.97 -1.09 8.93
C ARG A 612 -3.02 -2.20 7.88
N TYR A 613 -4.08 -2.25 7.08
CA TYR A 613 -4.27 -3.32 6.10
C TYR A 613 -3.31 -3.25 4.91
N VAL A 614 -2.70 -2.10 4.66
CA VAL A 614 -1.81 -1.86 3.53
C VAL A 614 -0.46 -1.24 3.92
N LEU A 615 0.01 -1.49 5.14
CA LEU A 615 1.30 -1.00 5.66
C LEU A 615 2.48 -1.33 4.75
N ILE A 616 2.36 -2.38 3.96
CA ILE A 616 3.38 -2.77 2.97
C ILE A 616 3.69 -1.63 1.99
N PHE A 617 2.74 -0.76 1.67
CA PHE A 617 2.99 0.38 0.79
C PHE A 617 3.99 1.36 1.40
N TRP A 618 3.93 1.60 2.71
CA TRP A 618 4.95 2.40 3.39
C TRP A 618 6.27 1.66 3.55
N PHE A 619 6.23 0.38 3.91
CA PHE A 619 7.44 -0.40 4.19
C PHE A 619 8.28 -0.66 2.94
N ALA A 620 7.66 -0.91 1.80
CA ALA A 620 8.38 -1.21 0.56
C ALA A 620 8.62 0.03 -0.34
N LEU A 621 8.18 1.24 0.06
CA LEU A 621 8.34 2.46 -0.74
C LEU A 621 9.80 2.76 -1.13
N PRO A 622 10.80 2.68 -0.20
CA PRO A 622 12.20 2.88 -0.59
C PRO A 622 12.72 1.83 -1.58
N VAL A 623 12.19 0.61 -1.53
CA VAL A 623 12.55 -0.47 -2.49
C VAL A 623 11.96 -0.16 -3.87
N LEU A 624 10.71 0.30 -3.93
CA LEU A 624 10.11 0.75 -5.19
C LEU A 624 10.90 1.90 -5.81
N ALA A 625 11.23 2.92 -5.00
CA ALA A 625 12.02 4.07 -5.43
C ALA A 625 13.39 3.64 -6.00
N LEU A 626 14.07 2.69 -5.35
CA LEU A 626 15.31 2.10 -5.86
C LEU A 626 15.08 1.43 -7.22
N VAL A 627 14.08 0.53 -7.30
CA VAL A 627 13.86 -0.26 -8.51
C VAL A 627 13.46 0.64 -9.67
N VAL A 628 12.64 1.65 -9.45
CA VAL A 628 12.23 2.64 -10.47
C VAL A 628 13.41 3.50 -10.93
N SER A 629 14.24 3.99 -9.98
CA SER A 629 15.34 4.90 -10.30
C SER A 629 16.55 4.22 -10.97
N ARG A 630 16.64 2.90 -10.92
CA ARG A 630 17.73 2.12 -11.52
C ARG A 630 17.27 1.42 -12.79
N GLY A 631 18.01 1.56 -13.86
CA GLY A 631 17.82 0.76 -15.07
C GLY A 631 18.70 1.27 -16.19
N LYS A 632 19.40 0.36 -16.86
CA LYS A 632 19.81 0.62 -18.22
C LYS A 632 18.53 0.59 -19.07
N LEU A 633 18.30 1.63 -19.86
CA LEU A 633 17.27 1.59 -20.91
C LEU A 633 17.66 0.44 -21.84
N CYS A 634 16.98 -0.69 -21.74
CA CYS A 634 17.11 -1.78 -22.69
C CYS A 634 16.40 -1.38 -23.99
N TYR A 635 17.05 -0.55 -24.79
CA TYR A 635 16.77 -0.49 -26.22
C TYR A 635 17.52 -1.64 -26.90
N THR A 636 17.03 -2.85 -26.76
CA THR A 636 17.41 -3.95 -27.65
C THR A 636 16.18 -4.31 -28.46
N GLU A 637 16.28 -4.12 -29.78
CA GLU A 637 15.26 -4.46 -30.77
C GLU A 637 14.95 -5.96 -30.88
N GLU A 638 15.43 -6.79 -29.97
CA GLU A 638 15.23 -8.23 -30.00
C GLU A 638 14.64 -8.75 -28.68
N ALA A 639 13.33 -8.86 -28.63
CA ALA A 639 12.65 -9.91 -27.87
C ALA A 639 11.38 -10.31 -28.60
N PRO A 640 11.33 -11.45 -29.31
CA PRO A 640 10.07 -12.07 -29.64
C PRO A 640 9.43 -12.59 -28.34
N ILE A 641 8.13 -12.41 -28.27
CA ILE A 641 7.18 -12.88 -27.23
C ILE A 641 7.23 -14.40 -27.10
#